data_239b227b2dfb09e3001ed3be5377175f
#
_entry.id   239b227b2dfb09e3001ed3be5377175f
#
_cell.length_a   1.000
_cell.length_b   1.000
_cell.length_c   1.000
_cell.angle_alpha   90.00
_cell.angle_beta   90.00
_cell.angle_gamma   90.00
#
_symmetry.space_group_name_H-M   'P 1'
#
loop_
_entity.id
_entity.type
_entity.pdbx_description
1 polymer ?
#
loop_
_entity_poly.entity_id
_entity_poly.type
_entity_poly.pdbx_seq_one_letter_code
_entity_poly.pdbx_strand_id
1 'polypeptide(L)'
;MRAVVLIVCGLFISACGGGGGAAPAPTFTLAPTTVTATFVAGTSTQLSVVATATAHLTGTLYVKITEQNGVLQPTATLTPGAGDSYSVGLMTSPMLAAGHFAGSFQVSICYDQGCTQPVAGSPVSVAFEFNVIAAYTLTPSVLSTTFTAGAPNALTITVTPTTPITVPAYVSLADPDGVLSAARSVTANNNGSYSITVQPASSLTPGQRNGTLFLNLCSDSACASPLTGSPVPVPYEFTVLAAPPALTLIPASANGTFTAGDPVPFLINMSATLATGLSFPIYVSVNDSSGTLLGTATLSSEPSNHYTLTVQAKPSLVAGHYTGSFQLNVCHDQSCMQPVLGSPVLVTFDIQIGTNANAGLTPLTPWPGVGDWETFQRNAAHTGFVPVTLDPTVFASRWLWTAPDKQVSTVTTAGGRLYVNSGYVTYALNEFDHSIVWQHDFAVDLAGINIIATLNPPAVSGGKVFVTTSPQQATWMYGFNASDGTPVFKTAFDSQAERYLAPTVDNGVVFEDGGYFGGMYAFDASVGTQSYYTMLQQYDEWTPAVDANYAYAYVGGPGLSPGQLSVVDRHSGTLLASILDPSFHWRGYSMFSSPVLGQPGTVFAVNVGNPNDNSLLDFDTNAQSIRWKVAGGYSGNPAYGASVLYAVNSSPYRLEARSESDGTLLWSWAPQPYRSETRFVGDVLAANNLVFVSTDTTTYAISQSTHQPVWSIPMAGRVSLSADGVLYVVAVDAAGDTNGTVLAVNLKN
;
A
#
# COMPACT_ATOMS: atom_id res chain seq x y z
N MET A 1 45.32 -4.15 3.13
CA MET A 1 46.27 -5.26 3.20
C MET A 1 47.54 -4.85 2.49
N ARG A 2 48.64 -5.22 3.06
CA ARG A 2 50.02 -4.76 2.89
C ARG A 2 50.53 -4.75 1.46
N ALA A 3 51.27 -3.68 1.17
CA ALA A 3 52.15 -3.52 0.03
C ALA A 3 53.30 -4.51 0.07
N VAL A 4 53.72 -4.98 -1.07
CA VAL A 4 55.04 -5.62 -1.25
C VAL A 4 55.84 -4.81 -2.24
N VAL A 5 56.93 -4.24 -1.74
CA VAL A 5 58.00 -3.60 -2.52
C VAL A 5 58.92 -4.70 -3.00
N LEU A 6 59.24 -4.71 -4.28
CA LEU A 6 60.36 -5.49 -4.81
C LEU A 6 61.39 -4.54 -5.44
N ILE A 7 62.52 -4.44 -4.78
CA ILE A 7 63.75 -3.81 -5.29
C ILE A 7 64.50 -4.89 -6.08
N VAL A 8 64.86 -4.60 -7.31
CA VAL A 8 65.87 -5.38 -8.03
C VAL A 8 66.98 -4.46 -8.46
N CYS A 9 68.12 -4.75 -7.85
CA CYS A 9 69.42 -4.19 -8.16
C CYS A 9 70.04 -4.99 -9.33
N GLY A 10 70.55 -4.37 -10.35
CA GLY A 10 71.16 -5.06 -11.47
C GLY A 10 72.34 -4.30 -12.06
N LEU A 11 73.44 -4.95 -11.97
CA LEU A 11 74.85 -4.63 -12.20
C LEU A 11 75.18 -3.93 -13.53
N PHE A 12 76.19 -3.07 -13.41
CA PHE A 12 77.04 -2.56 -14.49
C PHE A 12 77.85 -3.67 -15.16
N ILE A 13 77.89 -3.67 -16.46
CA ILE A 13 79.01 -4.20 -17.23
C ILE A 13 79.47 -3.16 -18.24
N SER A 14 80.71 -2.72 -18.07
CA SER A 14 81.45 -1.87 -18.96
C SER A 14 82.02 -2.71 -20.10
N ALA A 15 81.79 -2.28 -21.34
CA ALA A 15 82.60 -2.74 -22.46
C ALA A 15 82.94 -1.54 -23.35
N CYS A 16 84.20 -1.31 -23.37
CA CYS A 16 84.89 -0.34 -24.24
C CYS A 16 85.00 -0.91 -25.66
N GLY A 17 84.69 -0.07 -26.70
CA GLY A 17 84.93 -0.40 -28.07
C GLY A 17 84.76 0.87 -28.95
N GLY A 18 85.85 1.48 -29.36
CA GLY A 18 85.88 2.74 -30.06
C GLY A 18 85.44 2.74 -31.52
N GLY A 19 85.17 3.91 -32.01
CA GLY A 19 85.19 4.18 -33.47
C GLY A 19 84.06 5.12 -33.93
N GLY A 20 84.42 6.34 -34.35
CA GLY A 20 83.65 7.13 -35.28
C GLY A 20 82.66 8.14 -34.70
N GLY A 21 83.15 9.36 -34.39
CA GLY A 21 82.30 10.44 -33.91
C GLY A 21 81.29 10.93 -34.93
N ALA A 22 80.07 10.49 -34.80
CA ALA A 22 78.96 11.30 -35.24
C ALA A 22 78.69 12.30 -34.10
N ALA A 23 78.52 13.58 -34.42
CA ALA A 23 78.15 14.59 -33.47
C ALA A 23 76.87 14.11 -32.71
N PRO A 24 76.81 14.25 -31.35
CA PRO A 24 75.66 13.83 -30.63
C PRO A 24 74.40 14.48 -31.17
N ALA A 25 73.33 13.69 -31.36
CA ALA A 25 72.06 14.21 -31.80
C ALA A 25 71.60 15.39 -30.93
N PRO A 26 71.14 16.51 -31.51
CA PRO A 26 70.78 17.66 -30.73
C PRO A 26 69.66 17.29 -29.69
N THR A 27 69.90 17.57 -28.46
CA THR A 27 68.95 17.41 -27.33
C THR A 27 68.45 18.80 -26.91
N PHE A 28 67.41 18.86 -26.11
CA PHE A 28 66.95 20.13 -25.57
C PHE A 28 66.70 20.04 -24.04
N THR A 29 66.71 21.20 -23.39
CA THR A 29 66.33 21.39 -21.99
C THR A 29 65.17 22.35 -21.93
N LEU A 30 64.33 22.24 -20.88
CA LEU A 30 63.19 23.12 -20.60
C LEU A 30 63.48 23.98 -19.36
N ALA A 31 63.12 25.25 -19.46
CA ALA A 31 63.13 26.20 -18.37
C ALA A 31 61.91 27.11 -18.39
N PRO A 32 61.22 27.31 -17.27
CA PRO A 32 61.46 26.73 -15.96
C PRO A 32 61.11 25.23 -15.92
N THR A 33 61.72 24.49 -15.02
CA THR A 33 61.43 23.06 -14.76
C THR A 33 60.14 22.86 -13.97
N THR A 34 59.61 23.94 -13.38
CA THR A 34 58.32 23.99 -12.68
C THR A 34 57.58 25.25 -13.10
N VAL A 35 56.33 25.10 -13.53
CA VAL A 35 55.44 26.22 -13.83
C VAL A 35 54.41 26.38 -12.70
N THR A 36 54.28 27.61 -12.22
CA THR A 36 53.31 27.95 -11.16
C THR A 36 52.32 28.96 -11.68
N ALA A 37 51.06 28.82 -11.32
CA ALA A 37 50.04 29.79 -11.67
C ALA A 37 48.95 29.88 -10.60
N THR A 38 48.42 31.07 -10.40
CA THR A 38 47.23 31.31 -9.61
C THR A 38 46.18 31.97 -10.50
N PHE A 39 45.00 31.37 -10.60
CA PHE A 39 43.95 31.88 -11.47
C PHE A 39 42.58 31.50 -10.93
N VAL A 40 41.53 32.15 -11.45
CA VAL A 40 40.16 31.93 -11.02
C VAL A 40 39.57 30.73 -11.76
N ALA A 41 38.84 29.88 -11.05
CA ALA A 41 38.10 28.75 -11.64
C ALA A 41 37.21 29.23 -12.82
N GLY A 42 37.21 28.50 -13.90
CA GLY A 42 36.51 28.88 -15.14
C GLY A 42 37.31 29.79 -16.08
N THR A 43 38.49 30.21 -15.70
CA THR A 43 39.40 30.98 -16.61
C THR A 43 40.55 30.14 -17.06
N SER A 44 41.13 30.51 -18.23
CA SER A 44 42.38 29.94 -18.73
C SER A 44 43.50 30.94 -18.54
N THR A 45 44.67 30.48 -18.11
CA THR A 45 45.89 31.27 -17.97
C THR A 45 46.94 30.78 -18.92
N GLN A 46 47.58 31.71 -19.64
CA GLN A 46 48.69 31.42 -20.52
C GLN A 46 49.95 31.15 -19.69
N LEU A 47 50.65 30.08 -20.05
CA LEU A 47 51.91 29.66 -19.48
C LEU A 47 52.94 29.54 -20.57
N SER A 48 54.23 29.68 -20.24
CA SER A 48 55.32 29.51 -21.22
C SER A 48 56.47 28.76 -20.60
N VAL A 49 57.03 27.84 -21.38
CA VAL A 49 58.28 27.13 -21.06
C VAL A 49 59.21 27.32 -22.22
N VAL A 50 60.45 27.65 -21.98
CA VAL A 50 61.48 27.83 -23.03
C VAL A 50 62.25 26.53 -23.19
N ALA A 51 62.24 26.02 -24.42
CA ALA A 51 63.09 24.90 -24.83
C ALA A 51 64.39 25.47 -25.45
N THR A 52 65.51 25.05 -24.91
CA THR A 52 66.84 25.44 -25.49
C THR A 52 67.54 24.19 -26.02
N ALA A 53 67.79 24.16 -27.32
CA ALA A 53 68.41 23.03 -27.94
C ALA A 53 69.97 23.15 -27.82
N THR A 54 70.60 22.01 -27.71
CA THR A 54 72.13 21.94 -27.63
C THR A 54 72.81 22.18 -28.95
N ALA A 55 72.06 22.18 -30.08
CA ALA A 55 72.53 22.52 -31.45
C ALA A 55 71.30 22.91 -32.27
N HIS A 56 71.53 23.64 -33.33
CA HIS A 56 70.47 24.14 -34.21
C HIS A 56 69.61 23.04 -34.80
N LEU A 57 68.30 23.11 -34.51
CA LEU A 57 67.31 22.18 -35.05
C LEU A 57 66.84 22.65 -36.40
N THR A 58 66.96 21.81 -37.41
CA THR A 58 66.60 22.13 -38.82
C THR A 58 65.27 21.48 -39.17
N GLY A 59 64.41 22.22 -39.94
CA GLY A 59 63.10 21.75 -40.38
C GLY A 59 61.94 22.37 -39.58
N THR A 60 60.75 21.99 -39.95
CA THR A 60 59.54 22.42 -39.21
C THR A 60 59.41 21.61 -37.93
N LEU A 61 59.29 22.30 -36.82
CA LEU A 61 59.15 21.66 -35.47
C LEU A 61 57.75 21.76 -34.98
N TYR A 62 57.31 20.71 -34.28
CA TYR A 62 55.99 20.58 -33.64
C TYR A 62 56.16 20.29 -32.12
N VAL A 63 55.18 20.69 -31.33
CA VAL A 63 55.16 20.38 -29.89
C VAL A 63 53.96 19.55 -29.59
N LYS A 64 54.16 18.54 -28.74
CA LYS A 64 53.09 17.72 -28.18
C LYS A 64 53.20 17.71 -26.66
N ILE A 65 52.09 17.98 -26.00
CA ILE A 65 51.95 17.90 -24.56
C ILE A 65 51.25 16.60 -24.22
N THR A 66 51.78 15.90 -23.24
CA THR A 66 51.13 14.70 -22.65
C THR A 66 50.99 14.89 -21.17
N GLU A 67 49.77 14.89 -20.71
CA GLU A 67 49.44 14.94 -19.28
C GLU A 67 48.17 14.10 -19.00
N GLN A 68 47.97 13.66 -17.74
CA GLN A 68 46.90 12.73 -17.40
C GLN A 68 45.82 13.35 -16.52
N ASN A 69 46.02 14.59 -16.05
CA ASN A 69 45.16 15.19 -15.00
C ASN A 69 44.16 16.22 -15.59
N GLY A 70 44.13 16.46 -16.88
CA GLY A 70 43.26 17.44 -17.54
C GLY A 70 43.50 18.88 -17.11
N VAL A 71 44.70 19.21 -16.63
CA VAL A 71 45.05 20.55 -16.13
C VAL A 71 45.44 21.53 -17.21
N LEU A 72 45.83 21.06 -18.39
CA LEU A 72 46.18 21.87 -19.56
C LEU A 72 45.18 21.64 -20.69
N GLN A 73 45.06 22.65 -21.57
CA GLN A 73 44.36 22.46 -22.82
C GLN A 73 45.22 21.60 -23.76
N PRO A 74 44.63 20.79 -24.64
CA PRO A 74 45.36 19.86 -25.50
C PRO A 74 46.20 20.55 -26.60
N THR A 75 46.05 21.84 -26.78
CA THR A 75 46.75 22.63 -27.81
C THR A 75 47.90 23.39 -27.18
N ALA A 76 49.08 23.22 -27.72
CA ALA A 76 50.27 24.00 -27.39
C ALA A 76 50.84 24.69 -28.65
N THR A 77 51.51 25.79 -28.44
CA THR A 77 52.18 26.53 -29.53
C THR A 77 53.72 26.46 -29.36
N LEU A 78 54.43 26.34 -30.46
CA LEU A 78 55.89 26.39 -30.48
C LEU A 78 56.31 27.57 -31.32
N THR A 79 57.01 28.52 -30.75
CA THR A 79 57.51 29.73 -31.42
C THR A 79 59.04 29.82 -31.34
N PRO A 80 59.76 29.98 -32.49
CA PRO A 80 61.19 30.18 -32.45
C PRO A 80 61.56 31.46 -31.67
N GLY A 81 62.58 31.36 -30.81
CA GLY A 81 63.20 32.48 -30.08
C GLY A 81 64.54 32.88 -30.64
N ALA A 82 65.32 33.61 -29.86
CA ALA A 82 66.67 34.00 -30.24
C ALA A 82 67.64 32.82 -30.03
N GLY A 83 68.56 32.60 -31.01
CA GLY A 83 69.47 31.46 -30.92
C GLY A 83 68.76 30.12 -31.13
N ASP A 84 69.20 29.12 -30.43
CA ASP A 84 68.60 27.76 -30.47
C ASP A 84 67.50 27.55 -29.42
N SER A 85 66.72 28.63 -29.13
CA SER A 85 65.64 28.58 -28.17
C SER A 85 64.27 28.59 -28.86
N TYR A 86 63.26 27.96 -28.19
CA TYR A 86 61.89 27.88 -28.66
C TYR A 86 60.97 28.13 -27.49
N SER A 87 59.96 28.98 -27.62
CA SER A 87 58.92 29.18 -26.58
C SER A 87 57.79 28.21 -26.81
N VAL A 88 57.50 27.40 -25.82
CA VAL A 88 56.35 26.51 -25.76
C VAL A 88 55.23 27.24 -24.98
N GLY A 89 54.20 27.69 -25.69
CA GLY A 89 53.02 28.33 -25.10
C GLY A 89 51.99 27.28 -24.74
N LEU A 90 51.51 27.37 -23.54
CA LEU A 90 50.49 26.45 -22.92
C LEU A 90 49.33 27.27 -22.36
N MET A 91 48.17 26.65 -22.28
CA MET A 91 47.00 27.23 -21.62
C MET A 91 46.48 26.27 -20.54
N THR A 92 46.14 26.81 -19.37
CA THR A 92 45.46 26.00 -18.36
C THR A 92 44.03 25.65 -18.79
N SER A 93 43.52 24.53 -18.32
CA SER A 93 42.15 24.13 -18.59
C SER A 93 41.17 25.05 -17.86
N PRO A 94 40.16 25.62 -18.53
CA PRO A 94 39.10 26.39 -17.85
C PRO A 94 38.14 25.53 -17.05
N MET A 95 38.24 24.20 -17.15
CA MET A 95 37.37 23.25 -16.43
C MET A 95 37.88 22.90 -15.03
N LEU A 96 38.99 23.48 -14.60
CA LEU A 96 39.52 23.19 -13.27
C LEU A 96 38.63 23.80 -12.18
N ALA A 97 38.24 22.95 -11.24
CA ALA A 97 37.59 23.39 -10.02
C ALA A 97 38.57 24.14 -9.12
N ALA A 98 38.05 24.94 -8.18
CA ALA A 98 38.88 25.58 -7.17
C ALA A 98 39.61 24.50 -6.32
N GLY A 99 40.92 24.71 -6.11
CA GLY A 99 41.77 23.77 -5.41
C GLY A 99 43.23 23.92 -5.77
N HIS A 100 44.08 23.16 -5.14
CA HIS A 100 45.50 23.08 -5.43
C HIS A 100 45.79 21.86 -6.30
N PHE A 101 46.43 22.06 -7.46
CA PHE A 101 46.78 21.01 -8.41
C PHE A 101 48.28 20.96 -8.56
N ALA A 102 48.91 19.87 -8.25
CA ALA A 102 50.31 19.65 -8.40
C ALA A 102 50.57 18.33 -9.16
N GLY A 103 51.60 18.32 -9.99
CA GLY A 103 51.95 17.17 -10.81
C GLY A 103 53.00 17.46 -11.82
N SER A 104 53.03 16.72 -12.91
CA SER A 104 53.92 16.96 -14.06
C SER A 104 53.23 16.65 -15.36
N PHE A 105 53.67 17.33 -16.43
CA PHE A 105 53.34 17.03 -17.80
C PHE A 105 54.59 16.82 -18.60
N GLN A 106 54.47 16.14 -19.71
CA GLN A 106 55.59 15.89 -20.62
C GLN A 106 55.47 16.77 -21.87
N VAL A 107 56.60 17.37 -22.25
CA VAL A 107 56.75 18.16 -23.48
C VAL A 107 57.62 17.37 -24.42
N SER A 108 57.10 17.08 -25.61
CA SER A 108 57.83 16.50 -26.71
C SER A 108 58.00 17.54 -27.84
N ILE A 109 59.21 17.76 -28.35
CA ILE A 109 59.45 18.50 -29.56
C ILE A 109 59.72 17.47 -30.66
N CYS A 110 59.12 17.64 -31.82
CA CYS A 110 59.10 16.63 -32.88
C CYS A 110 59.24 17.23 -34.23
N TYR A 111 59.77 16.47 -35.21
CA TYR A 111 59.91 16.84 -36.59
C TYR A 111 58.68 16.60 -37.45
N ASP A 112 57.65 16.00 -36.88
CA ASP A 112 56.37 15.72 -37.54
C ASP A 112 55.17 16.03 -36.59
N GLN A 113 54.03 16.38 -37.17
CA GLN A 113 52.83 16.80 -36.45
C GLN A 113 52.27 15.70 -35.57
N GLY A 114 52.42 14.43 -35.95
CA GLY A 114 52.01 13.26 -35.16
C GLY A 114 52.93 12.94 -33.99
N CYS A 115 54.12 13.59 -33.95
CA CYS A 115 55.18 13.34 -32.99
C CYS A 115 55.66 11.87 -33.01
N THR A 116 55.77 11.30 -34.21
CA THR A 116 56.36 9.97 -34.46
C THR A 116 57.87 10.04 -34.58
N GLN A 117 58.43 11.23 -34.84
CA GLN A 117 59.84 11.53 -34.94
C GLN A 117 60.24 12.60 -33.89
N PRO A 118 60.40 12.18 -32.61
CA PRO A 118 60.77 13.13 -31.56
C PRO A 118 62.22 13.55 -31.66
N VAL A 119 62.51 14.82 -31.31
CA VAL A 119 63.88 15.31 -31.10
C VAL A 119 64.50 14.51 -29.95
N ALA A 120 65.81 14.17 -30.10
CA ALA A 120 66.50 13.41 -29.05
C ALA A 120 66.42 14.13 -27.70
N GLY A 121 66.08 13.38 -26.67
CA GLY A 121 65.82 13.89 -25.33
C GLY A 121 64.33 14.17 -25.04
N SER A 122 63.44 14.08 -26.07
CA SER A 122 62.00 14.08 -25.85
C SER A 122 61.49 12.72 -25.31
N PRO A 123 60.48 12.69 -24.45
CA PRO A 123 59.84 13.84 -23.79
C PRO A 123 60.63 14.34 -22.56
N VAL A 124 60.45 15.63 -22.24
CA VAL A 124 61.01 16.25 -21.04
C VAL A 124 59.86 16.55 -20.09
N SER A 125 60.03 16.16 -18.79
CA SER A 125 59.03 16.39 -17.79
C SER A 125 59.13 17.80 -17.19
N VAL A 126 58.02 18.50 -17.05
CA VAL A 126 57.89 19.79 -16.35
C VAL A 126 56.90 19.65 -15.22
N ALA A 127 57.31 20.03 -14.04
CA ALA A 127 56.44 20.06 -12.89
C ALA A 127 55.46 21.24 -12.96
N PHE A 128 54.30 21.13 -12.36
CA PHE A 128 53.37 22.25 -12.21
C PHE A 128 52.81 22.32 -10.81
N GLU A 129 52.50 23.56 -10.38
CA GLU A 129 51.74 23.85 -9.18
C GLU A 129 50.75 24.98 -9.52
N PHE A 130 49.47 24.61 -9.61
CA PHE A 130 48.38 25.55 -9.90
C PHE A 130 47.51 25.73 -8.67
N ASN A 131 47.29 26.96 -8.28
CA ASN A 131 46.33 27.35 -7.25
C ASN A 131 45.11 27.99 -7.91
N VAL A 132 44.04 27.20 -8.04
CA VAL A 132 42.79 27.64 -8.64
C VAL A 132 41.89 28.18 -7.53
N ILE A 133 41.66 29.51 -7.54
CA ILE A 133 40.80 30.15 -6.57
C ILE A 133 39.36 30.13 -7.06
N ALA A 134 38.41 29.97 -6.13
CA ALA A 134 36.98 29.98 -6.46
C ALA A 134 36.60 31.33 -7.09
N ALA A 135 35.82 31.29 -8.16
CA ALA A 135 35.27 32.52 -8.78
C ALA A 135 34.33 33.28 -7.86
N TYR A 136 33.69 32.54 -6.97
CA TYR A 136 32.74 33.04 -5.97
C TYR A 136 32.98 32.39 -4.63
N THR A 137 32.76 33.13 -3.54
CA THR A 137 32.70 32.63 -2.19
C THR A 137 31.25 32.64 -1.69
N LEU A 138 30.85 31.60 -0.96
CA LEU A 138 29.54 31.46 -0.36
C LEU A 138 29.62 31.65 1.16
N THR A 139 28.68 32.43 1.70
CA THR A 139 28.54 32.60 3.15
C THR A 139 27.06 32.47 3.55
N PRO A 140 26.65 31.46 4.28
CA PRO A 140 27.45 30.29 4.71
C PRO A 140 27.88 29.39 3.54
N SER A 141 28.90 28.57 3.70
CA SER A 141 29.39 27.64 2.66
C SER A 141 28.43 26.46 2.44
N VAL A 142 27.57 26.17 3.40
CA VAL A 142 26.51 25.15 3.35
C VAL A 142 25.21 25.79 3.89
N LEU A 143 24.12 25.62 3.21
CA LEU A 143 22.79 25.99 3.69
C LEU A 143 22.29 24.92 4.65
N SER A 144 22.43 25.13 5.95
CA SER A 144 21.96 24.18 6.96
C SER A 144 20.82 24.76 7.80
N THR A 145 19.82 23.95 8.07
CA THR A 145 18.74 24.33 8.99
C THR A 145 18.04 23.10 9.55
N THR A 146 17.49 23.27 10.75
CA THR A 146 16.54 22.34 11.37
C THR A 146 15.22 23.06 11.56
N PHE A 147 14.13 22.46 11.07
CA PHE A 147 12.79 23.02 11.20
C PHE A 147 11.74 21.91 11.31
N THR A 148 10.58 22.28 11.84
CA THR A 148 9.43 21.37 11.92
C THR A 148 8.71 21.31 10.57
N ALA A 149 8.27 20.13 10.15
CA ALA A 149 7.50 19.93 8.92
C ALA A 149 6.31 20.91 8.86
N GLY A 150 6.12 21.54 7.71
CA GLY A 150 5.09 22.58 7.53
C GLY A 150 5.48 24.00 7.96
N ALA A 151 6.55 24.18 8.75
CA ALA A 151 6.96 25.49 9.28
C ALA A 151 8.47 25.79 9.02
N PRO A 152 8.92 25.84 7.76
CA PRO A 152 10.31 26.14 7.45
C PRO A 152 10.65 27.60 7.68
N ASN A 153 11.89 27.85 8.12
CA ASN A 153 12.45 29.18 8.26
C ASN A 153 13.13 29.62 6.95
N ALA A 154 13.11 30.93 6.69
CA ALA A 154 13.86 31.51 5.59
C ALA A 154 15.37 31.45 5.87
N LEU A 155 16.17 31.18 4.85
CA LEU A 155 17.61 31.11 4.88
C LEU A 155 18.19 32.12 3.88
N THR A 156 19.32 32.72 4.23
CA THR A 156 20.03 33.63 3.32
C THR A 156 21.42 33.12 3.05
N ILE A 157 21.81 33.08 1.79
CA ILE A 157 23.16 32.84 1.35
C ILE A 157 23.69 34.08 0.63
N THR A 158 24.90 34.47 0.96
CA THR A 158 25.58 35.58 0.29
C THR A 158 26.64 35.02 -0.63
N VAL A 159 26.57 35.44 -1.88
CA VAL A 159 27.56 35.14 -2.91
C VAL A 159 28.43 36.37 -3.13
N THR A 160 29.74 36.21 -2.97
CA THR A 160 30.72 37.28 -3.18
C THR A 160 31.63 36.90 -4.32
N PRO A 161 31.61 37.64 -5.46
CA PRO A 161 32.55 37.44 -6.54
C PRO A 161 33.98 37.73 -6.10
N THR A 162 34.91 36.89 -6.52
CA THR A 162 36.35 37.10 -6.25
C THR A 162 36.93 38.24 -7.09
N THR A 163 36.34 38.46 -8.27
CA THR A 163 36.65 39.62 -9.14
C THR A 163 35.37 40.43 -9.34
N PRO A 164 35.43 41.79 -9.34
CA PRO A 164 34.23 42.58 -9.55
C PRO A 164 33.52 42.28 -10.86
N ILE A 165 32.20 42.11 -10.79
CA ILE A 165 31.37 41.93 -11.99
C ILE A 165 31.10 43.30 -12.59
N THR A 166 31.53 43.49 -13.86
CA THR A 166 31.43 44.80 -14.55
C THR A 166 30.23 44.88 -15.50
N VAL A 167 29.45 43.82 -15.61
CA VAL A 167 28.25 43.75 -16.45
C VAL A 167 27.02 43.55 -15.54
N PRO A 168 25.80 43.88 -16.00
CA PRO A 168 24.61 43.52 -15.26
C PRO A 168 24.57 42.02 -14.96
N ALA A 169 24.32 41.65 -13.70
CA ALA A 169 24.27 40.26 -13.31
C ALA A 169 22.84 39.86 -12.92
N TYR A 170 22.39 38.78 -13.52
CA TYR A 170 21.14 38.12 -13.19
C TYR A 170 21.45 36.85 -12.40
N VAL A 171 20.68 36.60 -11.35
CA VAL A 171 20.91 35.49 -10.42
C VAL A 171 19.70 34.60 -10.42
N SER A 172 19.88 33.31 -10.62
CA SER A 172 18.85 32.29 -10.45
C SER A 172 19.39 31.09 -9.70
N LEU A 173 18.52 30.35 -9.04
CA LEU A 173 18.89 29.17 -8.26
C LEU A 173 18.12 27.97 -8.79
N ALA A 174 18.84 26.99 -9.31
CA ALA A 174 18.27 25.72 -9.71
C ALA A 174 18.21 24.77 -8.51
N ASP A 175 17.10 24.11 -8.35
CA ASP A 175 16.75 23.18 -7.27
C ASP A 175 16.34 21.85 -7.89
N PRO A 176 17.30 20.95 -8.21
CA PRO A 176 17.01 19.67 -8.84
C PRO A 176 16.20 18.73 -7.97
N ASP A 177 16.33 18.88 -6.64
CA ASP A 177 15.72 17.99 -5.66
C ASP A 177 14.34 18.48 -5.20
N GLY A 178 13.90 19.67 -5.62
CA GLY A 178 12.62 20.26 -5.25
C GLY A 178 12.48 20.58 -3.75
N VAL A 179 13.60 20.87 -3.08
CA VAL A 179 13.62 21.07 -1.62
C VAL A 179 13.29 22.49 -1.19
N LEU A 180 13.18 23.43 -2.12
CA LEU A 180 12.88 24.84 -1.84
C LEU A 180 11.46 25.22 -2.28
N SER A 181 10.88 26.20 -1.59
CA SER A 181 9.66 26.86 -2.05
C SER A 181 9.91 27.69 -3.32
N ALA A 182 8.85 28.02 -4.05
CA ALA A 182 8.96 28.86 -5.24
C ALA A 182 9.35 30.31 -4.90
N ALA A 183 9.10 30.77 -3.67
CA ALA A 183 9.42 32.13 -3.24
C ALA A 183 10.93 32.29 -2.99
N ARG A 184 11.56 33.10 -3.81
CA ARG A 184 12.99 33.41 -3.72
C ARG A 184 13.19 34.91 -3.96
N SER A 185 14.10 35.52 -3.22
CA SER A 185 14.48 36.92 -3.46
C SER A 185 15.99 37.05 -3.62
N VAL A 186 16.40 37.97 -4.48
CA VAL A 186 17.80 38.30 -4.71
C VAL A 186 17.99 39.78 -4.49
N THR A 187 18.97 40.15 -3.67
CA THR A 187 19.33 41.54 -3.38
C THR A 187 20.80 41.74 -3.72
N ALA A 188 21.08 42.71 -4.58
CA ALA A 188 22.45 43.17 -4.80
C ALA A 188 22.89 44.06 -3.65
N ASN A 189 24.05 43.75 -3.07
CA ASN A 189 24.62 44.53 -1.96
C ASN A 189 25.57 45.61 -2.46
N ASN A 190 25.74 46.70 -1.72
CA ASN A 190 26.62 47.82 -2.09
C ASN A 190 28.11 47.45 -2.19
N ASN A 191 28.51 46.30 -1.68
CA ASN A 191 29.86 45.78 -1.74
C ASN A 191 30.14 44.84 -2.97
N GLY A 192 29.20 44.77 -3.90
CA GLY A 192 29.29 43.89 -5.09
C GLY A 192 28.95 42.42 -4.85
N SER A 193 28.49 42.08 -3.65
CA SER A 193 27.94 40.73 -3.36
C SER A 193 26.44 40.65 -3.63
N TYR A 194 25.88 39.44 -3.65
CA TYR A 194 24.46 39.18 -3.83
C TYR A 194 23.96 38.33 -2.66
N SER A 195 22.87 38.79 -2.02
CA SER A 195 22.15 38.01 -0.99
C SER A 195 20.94 37.34 -1.60
N ILE A 196 20.86 36.01 -1.49
CA ILE A 196 19.75 35.20 -1.96
C ILE A 196 19.02 34.63 -0.75
N THR A 197 17.77 35.02 -0.60
CA THR A 197 16.90 34.45 0.45
C THR A 197 16.06 33.36 -0.17
N VAL A 198 16.09 32.16 0.46
CA VAL A 198 15.34 30.98 0.08
C VAL A 198 14.62 30.43 1.29
N GLN A 199 13.59 29.64 1.06
CA GLN A 199 12.87 28.94 2.10
C GLN A 199 12.71 27.48 1.70
N PRO A 200 13.01 26.52 2.58
CA PRO A 200 12.70 25.12 2.31
C PRO A 200 11.21 24.94 2.02
N ALA A 201 10.85 23.93 1.23
CA ALA A 201 9.47 23.64 0.90
C ALA A 201 8.72 23.15 2.16
N SER A 202 7.53 23.69 2.40
CA SER A 202 6.68 23.25 3.52
C SER A 202 6.14 21.83 3.36
N SER A 203 6.18 21.28 2.15
CA SER A 203 5.79 19.91 1.82
C SER A 203 6.86 18.86 2.14
N LEU A 204 8.03 19.25 2.63
CA LEU A 204 9.09 18.31 2.97
C LEU A 204 8.68 17.43 4.15
N THR A 205 8.77 16.12 3.93
CA THR A 205 8.52 15.12 4.96
C THR A 205 9.68 15.03 5.96
N PRO A 206 9.42 14.68 7.23
CA PRO A 206 10.44 14.51 8.25
C PRO A 206 11.60 13.62 7.80
N GLY A 207 12.81 14.00 8.20
CA GLY A 207 14.05 13.31 7.84
C GLY A 207 15.18 14.29 7.47
N GLN A 208 16.35 13.73 7.19
CA GLN A 208 17.49 14.50 6.67
C GLN A 208 17.41 14.61 5.15
N ARG A 209 17.73 15.79 4.63
CA ARG A 209 17.80 16.10 3.22
C ARG A 209 19.13 16.76 2.92
N ASN A 210 19.98 16.10 2.15
CA ASN A 210 21.30 16.58 1.78
C ASN A 210 21.39 16.57 0.26
N GLY A 211 21.99 17.59 -0.29
CA GLY A 211 22.14 17.69 -1.74
C GLY A 211 22.87 18.96 -2.15
N THR A 212 22.71 19.34 -3.40
CA THR A 212 23.38 20.50 -3.96
C THR A 212 22.42 21.29 -4.85
N LEU A 213 22.23 22.55 -4.51
CA LEU A 213 21.58 23.53 -5.37
C LEU A 213 22.63 24.13 -6.30
N PHE A 214 22.19 24.67 -7.42
CA PHE A 214 23.10 25.32 -8.38
C PHE A 214 22.71 26.78 -8.56
N LEU A 215 23.58 27.66 -8.11
CA LEU A 215 23.41 29.09 -8.26
C LEU A 215 23.96 29.55 -9.60
N ASN A 216 23.11 30.02 -10.49
CA ASN A 216 23.48 30.56 -11.77
C ASN A 216 23.62 32.08 -11.66
N LEU A 217 24.77 32.59 -12.08
CA LEU A 217 25.01 34.00 -12.30
C LEU A 217 25.24 34.21 -13.82
N CYS A 218 24.46 35.12 -14.39
CA CYS A 218 24.41 35.28 -15.86
C CYS A 218 24.44 36.75 -16.25
N SER A 219 24.90 37.06 -17.46
CA SER A 219 24.87 38.42 -18.00
C SER A 219 23.53 38.78 -18.65
N ASP A 220 22.61 37.85 -18.78
CA ASP A 220 21.28 38.05 -19.34
C ASP A 220 20.20 37.39 -18.45
N SER A 221 18.97 37.89 -18.55
CA SER A 221 17.86 37.45 -17.71
C SER A 221 17.38 36.04 -18.02
N ALA A 222 17.64 35.47 -19.18
CA ALA A 222 17.29 34.10 -19.57
C ALA A 222 18.40 33.11 -19.18
N CYS A 223 19.51 33.62 -18.65
CA CYS A 223 20.70 32.83 -18.29
C CYS A 223 21.28 32.01 -19.46
N ALA A 224 21.20 32.54 -20.66
CA ALA A 224 21.83 31.96 -21.85
C ALA A 224 23.35 32.19 -21.89
N SER A 225 23.83 33.22 -21.18
CA SER A 225 25.26 33.61 -21.10
C SER A 225 25.72 33.58 -19.64
N PRO A 226 26.10 32.41 -19.10
CA PRO A 226 26.59 32.30 -17.73
C PRO A 226 27.92 33.06 -17.55
N LEU A 227 28.08 33.69 -16.39
CA LEU A 227 29.33 34.32 -15.99
C LEU A 227 30.37 33.25 -15.62
N THR A 228 31.65 33.59 -15.79
CA THR A 228 32.75 32.66 -15.46
C THR A 228 32.64 32.12 -14.04
N GLY A 229 32.76 30.80 -13.91
CA GLY A 229 32.61 30.10 -12.64
C GLY A 229 31.16 29.80 -12.21
N SER A 230 30.18 30.13 -13.07
CA SER A 230 28.78 29.74 -12.90
C SER A 230 28.49 28.44 -13.70
N PRO A 231 27.65 27.52 -13.20
CA PRO A 231 26.92 27.56 -11.92
C PRO A 231 27.80 27.31 -10.68
N VAL A 232 27.47 27.95 -9.58
CA VAL A 232 28.14 27.75 -8.28
C VAL A 232 27.39 26.69 -7.50
N PRO A 233 28.01 25.58 -7.12
CA PRO A 233 27.36 24.58 -6.28
C PRO A 233 27.14 25.10 -4.86
N VAL A 234 25.93 24.98 -4.35
CA VAL A 234 25.51 25.36 -2.99
C VAL A 234 25.05 24.11 -2.27
N PRO A 235 25.90 23.48 -1.45
CA PRO A 235 25.50 22.35 -0.65
C PRO A 235 24.41 22.75 0.36
N TYR A 236 23.47 21.83 0.61
CA TYR A 236 22.48 22.03 1.65
C TYR A 236 22.35 20.79 2.56
N GLU A 237 21.99 21.05 3.81
CA GLU A 237 21.72 20.03 4.83
C GLU A 237 20.48 20.48 5.64
N PHE A 238 19.31 19.93 5.34
CA PHE A 238 18.08 20.23 6.05
C PHE A 238 17.68 19.06 6.93
N THR A 239 17.44 19.32 8.20
CA THR A 239 16.81 18.39 9.13
C THR A 239 15.37 18.79 9.35
N VAL A 240 14.44 18.01 8.79
CA VAL A 240 13.00 18.23 8.96
C VAL A 240 12.52 17.39 10.13
N LEU A 241 12.13 18.04 11.20
CA LEU A 241 11.55 17.41 12.37
C LEU A 241 10.07 17.14 12.13
N ALA A 242 9.56 16.02 12.62
CA ALA A 242 8.12 15.81 12.69
C ALA A 242 7.49 16.93 13.51
N ALA A 243 6.38 17.50 13.04
CA ALA A 243 5.60 18.39 13.88
C ALA A 243 5.13 17.60 15.10
N PRO A 244 5.33 18.10 16.31
CA PRO A 244 4.93 17.39 17.51
C PRO A 244 3.41 17.22 17.50
N PRO A 245 2.87 15.99 17.46
CA PRO A 245 1.44 15.77 17.50
C PRO A 245 0.92 16.03 18.91
N ALA A 246 -0.07 16.91 19.07
CA ALA A 246 -0.84 16.98 20.29
C ALA A 246 -1.90 15.87 20.26
N LEU A 247 -1.77 14.89 21.15
CA LEU A 247 -2.71 13.77 21.27
C LEU A 247 -3.94 14.20 22.05
N THR A 248 -5.13 14.09 21.45
CA THR A 248 -6.42 14.30 22.11
C THR A 248 -7.27 13.04 21.98
N LEU A 249 -7.88 12.58 23.08
CA LEU A 249 -8.75 11.40 23.11
C LEU A 249 -10.22 11.82 23.25
N ILE A 250 -11.11 11.16 22.49
CA ILE A 250 -12.56 11.36 22.52
C ILE A 250 -13.25 9.99 22.46
N PRO A 251 -14.07 9.59 23.44
CA PRO A 251 -14.27 10.29 24.72
C PRO A 251 -13.00 10.26 25.60
N ALA A 252 -12.88 11.18 26.51
CA ALA A 252 -11.78 11.22 27.49
C ALA A 252 -11.90 10.11 28.57
N SER A 253 -12.93 9.27 28.47
CA SER A 253 -13.24 8.16 29.36
C SER A 253 -13.49 6.88 28.55
N ALA A 254 -12.90 5.78 28.98
CA ALA A 254 -13.08 4.46 28.40
C ALA A 254 -14.23 3.73 29.12
N ASN A 255 -15.38 3.62 28.49
CA ASN A 255 -16.56 3.00 29.08
C ASN A 255 -16.87 1.67 28.39
N GLY A 256 -17.29 0.66 29.15
CA GLY A 256 -17.66 -0.64 28.61
C GLY A 256 -18.57 -1.43 29.53
N THR A 257 -19.48 -2.23 28.96
CA THR A 257 -20.29 -3.21 29.66
C THR A 257 -19.99 -4.60 29.10
N PHE A 258 -19.63 -5.53 29.97
CA PHE A 258 -19.18 -6.88 29.60
C PHE A 258 -19.82 -7.93 30.53
N THR A 259 -19.63 -9.20 30.21
CA THR A 259 -20.13 -10.32 31.01
C THR A 259 -18.96 -11.11 31.58
N ALA A 260 -18.99 -11.42 32.87
CA ALA A 260 -17.95 -12.22 33.51
C ALA A 260 -17.89 -13.64 32.91
N GLY A 261 -16.67 -14.07 32.55
CA GLY A 261 -16.45 -15.38 31.93
C GLY A 261 -16.69 -15.42 30.41
N ASP A 262 -17.04 -14.30 29.78
CA ASP A 262 -17.12 -14.20 28.33
C ASP A 262 -15.74 -14.39 27.74
N PRO A 263 -15.52 -15.32 26.76
CA PRO A 263 -14.25 -15.53 26.12
C PRO A 263 -13.86 -14.40 25.16
N VAL A 264 -14.77 -13.46 24.87
CA VAL A 264 -14.45 -12.28 24.04
C VAL A 264 -13.50 -11.36 24.82
N PRO A 265 -12.45 -10.86 24.17
CA PRO A 265 -11.67 -9.78 24.76
C PRO A 265 -12.56 -8.57 25.04
N PHE A 266 -12.56 -8.07 26.27
CA PHE A 266 -13.31 -6.89 26.67
C PHE A 266 -12.66 -5.64 26.05
N LEU A 267 -12.99 -5.34 24.78
CA LEU A 267 -12.39 -4.26 24.01
C LEU A 267 -13.15 -2.95 24.19
N ILE A 268 -12.41 -1.89 24.45
CA ILE A 268 -12.94 -0.53 24.59
C ILE A 268 -12.26 0.33 23.52
N ASN A 269 -13.06 0.85 22.58
CA ASN A 269 -12.58 1.70 21.51
C ASN A 269 -12.75 3.18 21.84
N MET A 270 -11.73 3.97 21.52
CA MET A 270 -11.70 5.42 21.69
C MET A 270 -11.12 6.06 20.45
N SER A 271 -11.60 7.24 20.08
CA SER A 271 -10.99 8.01 19.00
C SER A 271 -9.85 8.86 19.54
N ALA A 272 -8.71 8.82 18.87
CA ALA A 272 -7.56 9.68 19.14
C ALA A 272 -7.36 10.63 17.96
N THR A 273 -7.21 11.92 18.25
CA THR A 273 -6.91 12.95 17.24
C THR A 273 -5.56 13.57 17.53
N LEU A 274 -4.77 13.77 16.48
CA LEU A 274 -3.46 14.38 16.53
C LEU A 274 -3.43 15.63 15.65
N ALA A 275 -2.78 16.69 16.11
CA ALA A 275 -2.64 17.92 15.33
C ALA A 275 -1.88 17.71 14.01
N THR A 276 -1.03 16.68 13.95
CA THR A 276 -0.29 16.27 12.76
C THR A 276 -0.15 14.74 12.74
N GLY A 277 -0.03 14.14 11.56
CA GLY A 277 0.11 12.69 11.42
C GLY A 277 1.33 12.11 12.15
N LEU A 278 1.17 10.88 12.66
CA LEU A 278 2.26 10.14 13.30
C LEU A 278 3.22 9.58 12.25
N SER A 279 4.52 9.63 12.53
CA SER A 279 5.50 8.85 11.79
C SER A 279 5.64 7.48 12.43
N PHE A 280 5.47 6.42 11.67
CA PHE A 280 5.62 5.03 12.15
C PHE A 280 7.08 4.56 12.18
N PRO A 281 7.43 3.60 13.05
CA PRO A 281 6.55 2.83 13.94
C PRO A 281 6.07 3.60 15.17
N ILE A 282 4.85 3.29 15.62
CA ILE A 282 4.26 3.81 16.86
C ILE A 282 4.00 2.64 17.80
N TYR A 283 4.34 2.85 19.06
CA TYR A 283 4.13 1.89 20.14
C TYR A 283 3.14 2.48 21.13
N VAL A 284 2.19 1.68 21.56
CA VAL A 284 1.15 2.08 22.49
C VAL A 284 1.14 1.13 23.68
N SER A 285 1.10 1.68 24.88
CA SER A 285 0.99 0.87 26.11
C SER A 285 0.08 1.53 27.13
N VAL A 286 -0.53 0.68 27.96
CA VAL A 286 -1.43 1.08 29.05
C VAL A 286 -0.71 0.82 30.38
N ASN A 287 -0.64 1.84 31.21
CA ASN A 287 -0.18 1.71 32.59
C ASN A 287 -1.36 1.92 33.53
N ASP A 288 -1.98 0.82 33.95
CA ASP A 288 -3.12 0.77 34.88
C ASP A 288 -2.69 0.19 36.21
N SER A 289 -2.61 1.01 37.24
CA SER A 289 -2.27 0.60 38.62
C SER A 289 -3.39 -0.16 39.32
N SER A 290 -4.63 -0.07 38.83
CA SER A 290 -5.76 -0.81 39.40
C SER A 290 -5.74 -2.29 39.00
N GLY A 291 -5.03 -2.63 37.96
CA GLY A 291 -4.98 -3.97 37.42
C GLY A 291 -6.25 -4.42 36.71
N THR A 292 -7.12 -3.50 36.30
CA THR A 292 -8.36 -3.75 35.57
C THR A 292 -8.10 -3.97 34.08
N LEU A 293 -7.15 -3.24 33.49
CA LEU A 293 -6.84 -3.30 32.07
C LEU A 293 -5.59 -4.16 31.80
N LEU A 294 -5.47 -4.67 30.58
CA LEU A 294 -4.21 -5.22 30.10
C LEU A 294 -3.22 -4.11 29.79
N GLY A 295 -1.92 -4.39 29.97
CA GLY A 295 -0.84 -3.42 29.70
C GLY A 295 -0.62 -3.10 28.23
N THR A 296 -1.38 -3.72 27.34
CA THR A 296 -1.29 -3.55 25.87
C THR A 296 -2.50 -2.80 25.34
N ALA A 297 -2.26 -1.96 24.33
CA ALA A 297 -3.29 -1.29 23.54
C ALA A 297 -2.93 -1.37 22.08
N THR A 298 -3.88 -1.14 21.19
CA THR A 298 -3.65 -1.01 19.75
C THR A 298 -4.10 0.35 19.26
N LEU A 299 -3.35 0.93 18.33
CA LEU A 299 -3.67 2.20 17.68
C LEU A 299 -3.80 1.96 16.18
N SER A 300 -5.01 2.16 15.66
CA SER A 300 -5.31 2.05 14.23
C SER A 300 -5.40 3.44 13.62
N SER A 301 -4.74 3.67 12.48
CA SER A 301 -4.77 4.97 11.82
C SER A 301 -6.09 5.16 11.05
N GLU A 302 -6.63 6.36 11.12
CA GLU A 302 -7.78 6.87 10.36
C GLU A 302 -7.39 8.13 9.57
N PRO A 303 -8.24 8.64 8.66
CA PRO A 303 -7.94 9.87 7.92
C PRO A 303 -7.80 11.08 8.82
N SER A 304 -7.17 12.13 8.24
CA SER A 304 -7.12 13.45 8.86
C SER A 304 -6.51 13.44 10.27
N ASN A 305 -5.50 12.58 10.49
CA ASN A 305 -4.80 12.44 11.77
C ASN A 305 -5.71 11.96 12.93
N HIS A 306 -6.77 11.22 12.58
CA HIS A 306 -7.59 10.47 13.52
C HIS A 306 -7.06 9.04 13.66
N TYR A 307 -7.26 8.47 14.83
CA TYR A 307 -6.83 7.11 15.15
C TYR A 307 -7.88 6.45 16.04
N THR A 308 -8.14 5.17 15.84
CA THR A 308 -8.89 4.37 16.82
C THR A 308 -7.90 3.74 17.80
N LEU A 309 -8.06 4.08 19.07
CA LEU A 309 -7.35 3.44 20.17
C LEU A 309 -8.25 2.34 20.75
N THR A 310 -7.75 1.11 20.81
CA THR A 310 -8.42 0.00 21.47
C THR A 310 -7.63 -0.39 22.70
N VAL A 311 -8.26 -0.35 23.86
CA VAL A 311 -7.75 -0.89 25.12
C VAL A 311 -8.55 -2.12 25.52
N GLN A 312 -7.96 -3.03 26.26
CA GLN A 312 -8.60 -4.28 26.64
C GLN A 312 -8.67 -4.41 28.16
N ALA A 313 -9.87 -4.65 28.69
CA ALA A 313 -10.03 -5.05 30.08
C ALA A 313 -9.61 -6.52 30.26
N LYS A 314 -9.17 -6.88 31.47
CA LYS A 314 -8.73 -8.25 31.76
C LYS A 314 -9.90 -9.22 31.71
N PRO A 315 -9.78 -10.36 31.02
CA PRO A 315 -10.85 -11.37 30.95
C PRO A 315 -11.11 -12.08 32.29
N SER A 316 -10.22 -11.93 33.26
CA SER A 316 -10.36 -12.48 34.61
C SER A 316 -11.20 -11.61 35.57
N LEU A 317 -11.74 -10.49 35.10
CA LEU A 317 -12.60 -9.65 35.94
C LEU A 317 -13.88 -10.39 36.30
N VAL A 318 -14.21 -10.37 37.58
CA VAL A 318 -15.49 -10.91 38.09
C VAL A 318 -16.60 -9.87 37.95
N ALA A 319 -17.85 -10.31 38.09
CA ALA A 319 -19.00 -9.40 38.09
C ALA A 319 -18.82 -8.27 39.11
N GLY A 320 -18.99 -7.03 38.66
CA GLY A 320 -18.78 -5.83 39.47
C GLY A 320 -18.70 -4.56 38.64
N HIS A 321 -18.56 -3.44 39.32
CA HIS A 321 -18.38 -2.13 38.73
C HIS A 321 -16.94 -1.65 38.97
N TYR A 322 -16.19 -1.39 37.92
CA TYR A 322 -14.79 -1.04 37.97
C TYR A 322 -14.61 0.38 37.44
N THR A 323 -14.20 1.28 38.29
CA THR A 323 -13.88 2.67 37.91
C THR A 323 -12.45 3.01 38.29
N GLY A 324 -11.83 3.85 37.51
CA GLY A 324 -10.44 4.26 37.75
C GLY A 324 -9.86 5.11 36.65
N SER A 325 -8.55 5.14 36.59
CA SER A 325 -7.82 5.81 35.51
C SER A 325 -6.55 5.05 35.17
N PHE A 326 -6.13 5.16 33.92
CA PHE A 326 -4.88 4.61 33.43
C PHE A 326 -4.10 5.68 32.66
N GLN A 327 -2.80 5.51 32.56
CA GLN A 327 -1.95 6.29 31.66
C GLN A 327 -1.80 5.56 30.33
N LEU A 328 -2.15 6.25 29.26
CA LEU A 328 -1.89 5.81 27.89
C LEU A 328 -0.58 6.41 27.42
N ASN A 329 0.39 5.57 27.12
CA ASN A 329 1.65 5.99 26.51
C ASN A 329 1.58 5.74 25.01
N VAL A 330 1.95 6.75 24.22
CA VAL A 330 2.09 6.67 22.77
C VAL A 330 3.50 7.14 22.42
N CYS A 331 4.31 6.30 21.80
CA CYS A 331 5.74 6.50 21.69
C CYS A 331 6.28 6.11 20.31
N HIS A 332 7.40 6.71 19.90
CA HIS A 332 8.13 6.36 18.67
C HIS A 332 9.07 5.17 18.83
N ASP A 333 9.28 4.67 20.06
CA ASP A 333 10.11 3.50 20.35
C ASP A 333 9.42 2.60 21.38
N GLN A 334 9.77 1.32 21.36
CA GLN A 334 9.15 0.29 22.20
C GLN A 334 9.42 0.51 23.70
N SER A 335 10.53 1.13 24.08
CA SER A 335 10.88 1.47 25.46
C SER A 335 10.26 2.78 25.94
N CYS A 336 9.55 3.48 25.07
CA CYS A 336 8.93 4.77 25.32
C CYS A 336 9.89 5.86 25.81
N MET A 337 11.12 5.84 25.31
CA MET A 337 12.12 6.89 25.54
C MET A 337 11.85 8.15 24.70
N GLN A 338 11.05 8.00 23.63
CA GLN A 338 10.63 9.07 22.74
C GLN A 338 9.10 9.16 22.69
N PRO A 339 8.46 9.76 23.71
CA PRO A 339 7.03 9.91 23.74
C PRO A 339 6.55 10.91 22.67
N VAL A 340 5.38 10.62 22.09
CA VAL A 340 4.64 11.56 21.26
C VAL A 340 4.19 12.75 22.12
N LEU A 341 4.20 13.97 21.57
CA LEU A 341 3.78 15.17 22.33
C LEU A 341 2.34 15.01 22.81
N GLY A 342 2.12 15.24 24.10
CA GLY A 342 0.85 15.01 24.75
C GLY A 342 0.73 13.62 25.39
N SER A 343 1.66 12.72 25.17
CA SER A 343 1.79 11.44 25.90
C SER A 343 2.69 11.60 27.14
N PRO A 344 2.38 10.93 28.26
CA PRO A 344 1.21 10.08 28.50
C PRO A 344 -0.09 10.88 28.68
N VAL A 345 -1.23 10.28 28.28
CA VAL A 345 -2.56 10.83 28.54
C VAL A 345 -3.20 10.08 29.70
N LEU A 346 -3.76 10.80 30.65
CA LEU A 346 -4.57 10.20 31.73
C LEU A 346 -5.99 9.99 31.19
N VAL A 347 -6.46 8.74 31.20
CA VAL A 347 -7.78 8.32 30.74
C VAL A 347 -8.53 7.72 31.90
N THR A 348 -9.75 8.18 32.18
CA THR A 348 -10.64 7.54 33.13
C THR A 348 -11.33 6.35 32.47
N PHE A 349 -11.73 5.36 33.26
CA PHE A 349 -12.57 4.25 32.78
C PHE A 349 -13.74 3.98 33.74
N ASP A 350 -14.82 3.48 33.13
CA ASP A 350 -16.03 3.00 33.82
C ASP A 350 -16.48 1.69 33.15
N ILE A 351 -16.22 0.57 33.81
CA ILE A 351 -16.44 -0.77 33.28
C ILE A 351 -17.42 -1.54 34.17
N GLN A 352 -18.54 -1.93 33.59
CA GLN A 352 -19.53 -2.75 34.22
C GLN A 352 -19.39 -4.21 33.79
N ILE A 353 -19.14 -5.14 34.72
CA ILE A 353 -19.12 -6.58 34.48
C ILE A 353 -20.38 -7.19 35.07
N GLY A 354 -21.26 -7.72 34.23
CA GLY A 354 -22.49 -8.40 34.63
C GLY A 354 -22.27 -9.84 35.07
N THR A 355 -23.20 -10.39 35.83
CA THR A 355 -23.16 -11.77 36.38
C THR A 355 -23.79 -12.82 35.48
N ASN A 356 -24.60 -12.41 34.50
CA ASN A 356 -25.22 -13.33 33.55
C ASN A 356 -25.07 -12.78 32.12
N ALA A 357 -25.13 -13.67 31.14
CA ALA A 357 -24.95 -13.35 29.72
C ALA A 357 -25.88 -12.23 29.20
N ASN A 358 -27.03 -12.01 29.89
CA ASN A 358 -28.05 -11.05 29.49
C ASN A 358 -27.99 -9.73 30.27
N ALA A 359 -27.12 -9.63 31.27
CA ALA A 359 -27.00 -8.42 32.07
C ALA A 359 -26.29 -7.31 31.23
N GLY A 360 -27.03 -6.23 31.00
CA GLY A 360 -26.52 -5.07 30.24
C GLY A 360 -26.72 -5.14 28.72
N LEU A 361 -27.34 -6.20 28.19
CA LEU A 361 -27.70 -6.25 26.78
C LEU A 361 -28.80 -5.21 26.46
N THR A 362 -28.58 -4.38 25.46
CA THR A 362 -29.56 -3.43 24.94
C THR A 362 -30.72 -4.19 24.25
N PRO A 363 -32.01 -3.79 24.42
CA PRO A 363 -33.09 -4.35 23.66
C PRO A 363 -32.86 -4.23 22.14
N LEU A 364 -33.21 -5.27 21.41
CA LEU A 364 -33.17 -5.25 19.94
C LEU A 364 -34.49 -4.71 19.38
N THR A 365 -34.43 -3.85 18.42
CA THR A 365 -35.57 -3.31 17.66
C THR A 365 -35.18 -3.17 16.20
N PRO A 366 -35.94 -3.79 15.27
CA PRO A 366 -35.55 -3.72 13.87
C PRO A 366 -35.60 -2.28 13.31
N TRP A 367 -34.74 -1.99 12.35
CA TRP A 367 -34.86 -0.75 11.57
C TRP A 367 -36.14 -0.81 10.74
N PRO A 368 -36.97 0.24 10.76
CA PRO A 368 -38.20 0.26 9.97
C PRO A 368 -37.94 0.08 8.47
N GLY A 369 -38.61 -0.89 7.86
CA GLY A 369 -38.51 -1.14 6.41
C GLY A 369 -37.20 -1.80 5.96
N VAL A 370 -36.38 -2.24 6.87
CA VAL A 370 -35.14 -2.99 6.55
C VAL A 370 -35.40 -4.48 6.76
N GLY A 371 -35.17 -5.28 5.71
CA GLY A 371 -35.25 -6.75 5.81
C GLY A 371 -34.02 -7.34 6.47
N ASP A 372 -34.20 -8.54 7.03
CA ASP A 372 -33.13 -9.33 7.61
C ASP A 372 -32.13 -9.86 6.58
N TRP A 373 -31.13 -10.59 7.06
CA TRP A 373 -30.14 -11.30 6.24
C TRP A 373 -30.62 -12.73 5.96
N GLU A 374 -31.63 -12.85 5.07
CA GLU A 374 -32.44 -14.07 4.96
C GLU A 374 -31.79 -15.19 4.15
N THR A 375 -30.87 -14.86 3.24
CA THR A 375 -30.22 -15.80 2.32
C THR A 375 -28.80 -15.35 2.03
N PHE A 376 -28.13 -16.02 1.07
CA PHE A 376 -26.81 -15.64 0.61
C PHE A 376 -26.75 -14.14 0.23
N GLN A 377 -25.72 -13.43 0.72
CA GLN A 377 -25.55 -11.99 0.49
C GLN A 377 -26.83 -11.18 0.77
N ARG A 378 -27.54 -11.54 1.83
CA ARG A 378 -28.71 -10.89 2.41
C ARG A 378 -30.06 -11.15 1.71
N ASN A 379 -30.13 -11.10 0.40
CA ASN A 379 -31.40 -11.11 -0.35
C ASN A 379 -31.27 -11.88 -1.67
N ALA A 380 -32.38 -12.11 -2.35
CA ALA A 380 -32.39 -12.85 -3.63
C ALA A 380 -31.52 -12.22 -4.73
N ALA A 381 -31.28 -10.93 -4.68
CA ALA A 381 -30.40 -10.23 -5.61
C ALA A 381 -28.91 -10.28 -5.21
N HIS A 382 -28.59 -10.87 -4.07
CA HIS A 382 -27.25 -11.02 -3.50
C HIS A 382 -26.50 -9.69 -3.32
N THR A 383 -27.23 -8.64 -2.95
CA THR A 383 -26.62 -7.29 -2.95
C THR A 383 -25.59 -7.07 -1.84
N GLY A 384 -25.59 -7.86 -0.78
CA GLY A 384 -24.71 -7.60 0.37
C GLY A 384 -24.88 -6.20 0.98
N PHE A 385 -26.01 -5.53 0.68
CA PHE A 385 -26.24 -4.14 1.04
C PHE A 385 -27.40 -4.00 2.00
N VAL A 386 -27.19 -3.27 3.10
CA VAL A 386 -28.22 -2.92 4.09
C VAL A 386 -28.46 -1.41 4.03
N PRO A 387 -29.68 -0.93 3.70
CA PRO A 387 -29.97 0.49 3.44
C PRO A 387 -30.11 1.30 4.74
N VAL A 388 -29.07 1.31 5.58
CA VAL A 388 -29.02 2.03 6.86
C VAL A 388 -27.80 2.93 6.92
N THR A 389 -27.92 4.04 7.67
CA THR A 389 -26.78 4.89 8.02
C THR A 389 -26.37 4.55 9.45
N LEU A 390 -25.10 4.24 9.62
CA LEU A 390 -24.52 3.73 10.84
C LEU A 390 -23.63 4.77 11.51
N ASP A 391 -23.65 4.79 12.85
CA ASP A 391 -22.73 5.58 13.67
C ASP A 391 -21.68 4.65 14.30
N PRO A 392 -20.44 4.61 13.82
CA PRO A 392 -19.43 3.70 14.35
C PRO A 392 -19.02 3.98 15.80
N THR A 393 -19.36 5.13 16.34
CA THR A 393 -19.04 5.49 17.74
C THR A 393 -19.85 4.72 18.76
N VAL A 394 -20.97 4.11 18.33
CA VAL A 394 -21.85 3.31 19.21
C VAL A 394 -21.62 1.81 19.05
N PHE A 395 -20.71 1.38 18.19
CA PHE A 395 -20.47 -0.04 17.96
C PHE A 395 -19.88 -0.71 19.20
N ALA A 396 -20.54 -1.78 19.66
CA ALA A 396 -20.13 -2.48 20.86
C ALA A 396 -20.34 -3.99 20.72
N SER A 397 -19.40 -4.80 21.21
CA SER A 397 -19.57 -6.25 21.27
C SER A 397 -20.81 -6.59 22.09
N ARG A 398 -21.63 -7.51 21.58
CA ARG A 398 -22.87 -7.95 22.24
C ARG A 398 -22.69 -9.25 22.98
N TRP A 399 -22.35 -10.29 22.24
CA TRP A 399 -22.07 -11.62 22.78
C TRP A 399 -21.17 -12.41 21.83
N LEU A 400 -20.59 -13.48 22.36
CA LEU A 400 -19.82 -14.46 21.60
C LEU A 400 -20.47 -15.84 21.82
N TRP A 401 -20.77 -16.50 20.72
CA TRP A 401 -21.18 -17.91 20.75
C TRP A 401 -20.04 -18.80 20.27
N THR A 402 -19.70 -19.83 21.06
CA THR A 402 -18.77 -20.86 20.64
C THR A 402 -19.55 -22.11 20.31
N ALA A 403 -19.53 -22.51 19.06
CA ALA A 403 -20.25 -23.69 18.61
C ALA A 403 -19.61 -24.97 19.17
N PRO A 404 -20.41 -26.03 19.37
CA PRO A 404 -19.88 -27.32 19.81
C PRO A 404 -18.88 -27.95 18.84
N ASP A 405 -19.05 -27.72 17.54
CA ASP A 405 -18.09 -28.09 16.48
C ASP A 405 -17.29 -26.87 16.05
N LYS A 406 -16.02 -27.08 15.71
CA LYS A 406 -15.15 -25.97 15.24
C LYS A 406 -15.55 -25.42 13.88
N GLN A 407 -16.35 -26.13 13.12
CA GLN A 407 -16.82 -25.70 11.82
C GLN A 407 -18.20 -25.07 11.93
N VAL A 408 -18.33 -23.84 11.45
CA VAL A 408 -19.56 -23.04 11.50
C VAL A 408 -19.82 -22.46 10.12
N SER A 409 -21.07 -22.54 9.64
CA SER A 409 -21.47 -21.90 8.39
C SER A 409 -21.51 -20.36 8.51
N THR A 410 -21.71 -19.65 7.41
CA THR A 410 -22.23 -18.28 7.45
C THR A 410 -23.62 -18.26 8.08
N VAL A 411 -24.01 -17.11 8.60
CA VAL A 411 -25.28 -16.98 9.34
C VAL A 411 -26.33 -16.25 8.53
N THR A 412 -27.60 -16.62 8.75
CA THR A 412 -28.75 -15.89 8.27
C THR A 412 -29.63 -15.47 9.46
N THR A 413 -30.42 -14.42 9.28
CA THR A 413 -31.25 -13.87 10.36
C THR A 413 -32.69 -13.63 9.89
N ALA A 414 -33.63 -13.84 10.76
CA ALA A 414 -35.03 -13.43 10.61
C ALA A 414 -35.76 -13.38 11.93
N GLY A 415 -36.50 -12.30 12.15
CA GLY A 415 -37.43 -12.20 13.28
C GLY A 415 -36.78 -12.35 14.65
N GLY A 416 -35.62 -11.74 14.87
CA GLY A 416 -34.88 -11.79 16.13
C GLY A 416 -34.17 -13.11 16.39
N ARG A 417 -33.92 -13.89 15.35
CA ARG A 417 -33.21 -15.17 15.41
C ARG A 417 -32.06 -15.23 14.40
N LEU A 418 -31.02 -15.90 14.83
CA LEU A 418 -29.86 -16.28 14.03
C LEU A 418 -29.94 -17.75 13.69
N TYR A 419 -29.75 -18.13 12.43
CA TYR A 419 -29.67 -19.50 11.96
C TYR A 419 -28.29 -19.81 11.46
N VAL A 420 -27.74 -20.94 11.93
CA VAL A 420 -26.35 -21.32 11.65
C VAL A 420 -26.18 -22.84 11.73
N ASN A 421 -25.34 -23.41 10.88
CA ASN A 421 -24.94 -24.80 10.97
C ASN A 421 -23.56 -24.92 11.64
N SER A 422 -23.43 -25.88 12.55
CA SER A 422 -22.17 -26.29 13.17
C SER A 422 -22.05 -27.81 13.12
N GLY A 423 -21.04 -28.32 12.41
CA GLY A 423 -20.91 -29.73 12.13
C GLY A 423 -22.16 -30.29 11.45
N TYR A 424 -22.85 -31.24 12.11
CA TYR A 424 -24.07 -31.87 11.61
C TYR A 424 -25.36 -31.26 12.18
N VAL A 425 -25.29 -30.13 12.83
CA VAL A 425 -26.44 -29.56 13.55
C VAL A 425 -26.78 -28.18 13.03
N THR A 426 -28.04 -27.96 12.68
CA THR A 426 -28.58 -26.61 12.47
C THR A 426 -29.08 -26.07 13.82
N TYR A 427 -28.65 -24.86 14.13
CA TYR A 427 -29.07 -24.11 15.31
C TYR A 427 -29.92 -22.91 14.92
N ALA A 428 -31.00 -22.68 15.66
CA ALA A 428 -31.65 -21.38 15.75
C ALA A 428 -31.31 -20.77 17.11
N LEU A 429 -30.59 -19.66 17.09
CA LEU A 429 -30.20 -18.93 18.28
C LEU A 429 -31.06 -17.68 18.43
N ASN A 430 -31.36 -17.27 19.66
CA ASN A 430 -31.95 -15.99 19.93
C ASN A 430 -30.92 -14.87 19.65
N GLU A 431 -31.29 -13.90 18.86
CA GLU A 431 -30.41 -12.76 18.50
C GLU A 431 -30.05 -11.91 19.72
N PHE A 432 -30.97 -11.87 20.72
CA PHE A 432 -30.74 -11.09 21.92
C PHE A 432 -29.54 -11.60 22.74
N ASP A 433 -29.45 -12.93 22.99
CA ASP A 433 -28.59 -13.52 24.00
C ASP A 433 -27.93 -14.85 23.60
N HIS A 434 -27.95 -15.20 22.33
CA HIS A 434 -27.48 -16.47 21.75
C HIS A 434 -28.02 -17.75 22.37
N SER A 435 -29.07 -17.68 23.21
CA SER A 435 -29.72 -18.88 23.73
C SER A 435 -30.28 -19.74 22.60
N ILE A 436 -30.10 -21.06 22.69
CA ILE A 436 -30.62 -21.98 21.69
C ILE A 436 -32.16 -22.00 21.77
N VAL A 437 -32.81 -21.58 20.68
CA VAL A 437 -34.28 -21.66 20.54
C VAL A 437 -34.68 -23.07 20.15
N TRP A 438 -34.02 -23.62 19.15
CA TRP A 438 -34.11 -25.00 18.72
C TRP A 438 -32.83 -25.43 18.00
N GLN A 439 -32.67 -26.75 17.85
CA GLN A 439 -31.61 -27.33 17.05
C GLN A 439 -32.12 -28.62 16.37
N HIS A 440 -31.51 -28.97 15.23
CA HIS A 440 -31.80 -30.20 14.51
C HIS A 440 -30.48 -30.91 14.14
N ASP A 441 -30.34 -32.16 14.54
CA ASP A 441 -29.17 -33.00 14.30
C ASP A 441 -29.43 -33.94 13.12
N PHE A 442 -28.80 -33.62 11.96
CA PHE A 442 -28.92 -34.43 10.75
C PHE A 442 -28.28 -35.82 10.88
N ALA A 443 -27.36 -36.03 11.82
CA ALA A 443 -26.79 -37.36 12.04
C ALA A 443 -27.87 -38.39 12.46
N VAL A 444 -28.94 -37.96 13.07
CA VAL A 444 -30.10 -38.82 13.41
C VAL A 444 -30.87 -39.19 12.13
N ASP A 445 -31.15 -38.22 11.28
CA ASP A 445 -31.96 -38.42 10.06
C ASP A 445 -31.20 -39.22 8.97
N LEU A 446 -29.89 -39.17 9.01
CA LEU A 446 -29.00 -39.74 8.01
C LEU A 446 -28.22 -40.92 8.59
N ALA A 447 -28.70 -41.54 9.63
CA ALA A 447 -28.08 -42.70 10.30
C ALA A 447 -27.83 -43.85 9.30
N GLY A 448 -26.58 -44.29 9.22
CA GLY A 448 -26.16 -45.32 8.25
C GLY A 448 -25.80 -44.78 6.87
N ILE A 449 -25.90 -43.50 6.60
CA ILE A 449 -25.44 -42.84 5.38
C ILE A 449 -24.12 -42.10 5.70
N ASN A 450 -23.15 -42.23 4.82
CA ASN A 450 -21.89 -41.51 4.98
C ASN A 450 -22.12 -40.01 4.68
N ILE A 451 -22.13 -39.19 5.72
CA ILE A 451 -22.31 -37.72 5.62
C ILE A 451 -20.93 -37.10 5.42
N ILE A 452 -20.73 -36.42 4.30
CA ILE A 452 -19.42 -35.85 3.99
C ILE A 452 -19.31 -34.41 4.45
N ALA A 453 -20.32 -33.61 4.42
CA ALA A 453 -20.26 -32.23 4.90
C ALA A 453 -21.65 -31.70 5.21
N THR A 454 -21.75 -30.89 6.24
CA THR A 454 -22.99 -30.25 6.63
C THR A 454 -22.79 -28.78 6.96
N LEU A 455 -21.70 -28.20 6.48
CA LEU A 455 -21.42 -26.78 6.68
C LEU A 455 -22.23 -25.87 5.76
N ASN A 456 -23.19 -26.41 5.05
CA ASN A 456 -24.02 -25.63 4.13
C ASN A 456 -24.84 -24.62 4.93
N PRO A 457 -24.73 -23.31 4.62
CA PRO A 457 -25.43 -22.29 5.38
C PRO A 457 -26.95 -22.42 5.21
N PRO A 458 -27.75 -22.18 6.25
CA PRO A 458 -29.20 -22.13 6.11
C PRO A 458 -29.64 -20.85 5.41
N ALA A 459 -30.80 -20.91 4.74
CA ALA A 459 -31.58 -19.74 4.36
C ALA A 459 -32.87 -19.68 5.18
N VAL A 460 -33.46 -18.49 5.33
CA VAL A 460 -34.71 -18.32 6.06
C VAL A 460 -35.65 -17.38 5.32
N SER A 461 -36.89 -17.78 5.09
CA SER A 461 -37.90 -16.91 4.46
C SER A 461 -39.29 -17.44 4.74
N GLY A 462 -40.29 -16.55 4.83
CA GLY A 462 -41.68 -16.93 5.03
C GLY A 462 -41.95 -17.79 6.25
N GLY A 463 -41.18 -17.62 7.34
CA GLY A 463 -41.29 -18.39 8.56
C GLY A 463 -40.73 -19.82 8.45
N LYS A 464 -39.91 -20.12 7.44
CA LYS A 464 -39.25 -21.41 7.28
C LYS A 464 -37.75 -21.25 7.14
N VAL A 465 -37.01 -22.28 7.57
CA VAL A 465 -35.56 -22.41 7.42
C VAL A 465 -35.29 -23.52 6.41
N PHE A 466 -34.42 -23.26 5.44
CA PHE A 466 -34.05 -24.19 4.38
C PHE A 466 -32.60 -24.56 4.54
N VAL A 467 -32.30 -25.86 4.47
CA VAL A 467 -30.93 -26.36 4.61
C VAL A 467 -30.69 -27.49 3.60
N THR A 468 -29.59 -27.39 2.88
CA THR A 468 -29.14 -28.44 1.97
C THR A 468 -28.13 -29.32 2.70
N THR A 469 -28.28 -30.66 2.58
CA THR A 469 -27.32 -31.64 3.10
C THR A 469 -26.71 -32.43 1.96
N SER A 470 -25.45 -32.81 2.08
CA SER A 470 -24.68 -33.51 1.03
C SER A 470 -24.05 -34.79 1.53
N PRO A 471 -24.83 -35.84 1.82
CA PRO A 471 -24.24 -37.15 2.04
C PRO A 471 -23.72 -37.74 0.73
N GLN A 472 -22.72 -38.62 0.82
CA GLN A 472 -22.05 -39.21 -0.33
C GLN A 472 -22.99 -39.89 -1.35
N GLN A 473 -24.18 -40.26 -0.95
CA GLN A 473 -25.10 -41.08 -1.76
C GLN A 473 -26.35 -40.33 -2.23
N ALA A 474 -26.72 -39.23 -1.63
CA ALA A 474 -27.88 -38.43 -2.00
C ALA A 474 -27.84 -37.05 -1.33
N THR A 475 -28.42 -36.07 -1.98
CA THR A 475 -28.58 -34.71 -1.49
C THR A 475 -30.04 -34.45 -1.17
N TRP A 476 -30.30 -33.74 -0.07
CA TRP A 476 -31.66 -33.35 0.32
C TRP A 476 -31.75 -31.86 0.61
N MET A 477 -32.85 -31.28 0.18
CA MET A 477 -33.34 -29.99 0.65
C MET A 477 -34.30 -30.24 1.80
N TYR A 478 -33.99 -29.69 2.97
CA TYR A 478 -34.87 -29.68 4.15
C TYR A 478 -35.53 -28.33 4.30
N GLY A 479 -36.80 -28.36 4.72
CA GLY A 479 -37.55 -27.21 5.23
C GLY A 479 -37.97 -27.43 6.66
N PHE A 480 -37.71 -26.46 7.53
CA PHE A 480 -38.13 -26.47 8.94
C PHE A 480 -39.00 -25.25 9.26
N ASN A 481 -39.91 -25.35 10.21
CA ASN A 481 -40.55 -24.17 10.79
C ASN A 481 -39.51 -23.33 11.55
N ALA A 482 -39.38 -22.06 11.21
CA ALA A 482 -38.43 -21.15 11.83
C ALA A 482 -38.71 -20.95 13.34
N SER A 483 -39.97 -21.14 13.76
CA SER A 483 -40.41 -20.94 15.17
C SER A 483 -39.91 -21.99 16.13
N ASP A 484 -39.87 -23.26 15.72
CA ASP A 484 -39.68 -24.40 16.64
C ASP A 484 -38.81 -25.53 16.07
N GLY A 485 -38.31 -25.39 14.80
CA GLY A 485 -37.45 -26.38 14.15
C GLY A 485 -38.18 -27.65 13.74
N THR A 486 -39.51 -27.70 13.76
CA THR A 486 -40.25 -28.87 13.29
C THR A 486 -40.06 -29.07 11.80
N PRO A 487 -39.68 -30.28 11.32
CA PRO A 487 -39.54 -30.55 9.89
C PRO A 487 -40.86 -30.34 9.13
N VAL A 488 -40.80 -29.63 8.01
CA VAL A 488 -41.94 -29.43 7.09
C VAL A 488 -41.82 -30.38 5.92
N PHE A 489 -40.62 -30.48 5.35
CA PHE A 489 -40.36 -31.39 4.25
C PHE A 489 -38.88 -31.83 4.20
N LYS A 490 -38.64 -32.92 3.49
CA LYS A 490 -37.34 -33.43 3.11
C LYS A 490 -37.43 -33.91 1.67
N THR A 491 -36.77 -33.26 0.71
CA THR A 491 -36.87 -33.59 -0.69
C THR A 491 -35.48 -33.95 -1.23
N ALA A 492 -35.35 -35.14 -1.83
CA ALA A 492 -34.14 -35.56 -2.46
C ALA A 492 -34.01 -34.91 -3.86
N PHE A 493 -32.80 -34.59 -4.24
CA PHE A 493 -32.47 -34.14 -5.59
C PHE A 493 -31.11 -34.69 -6.05
N ASP A 494 -30.89 -34.75 -7.35
CA ASP A 494 -29.70 -35.35 -7.91
C ASP A 494 -28.51 -34.42 -7.81
N SER A 495 -27.68 -34.64 -6.81
CA SER A 495 -26.39 -34.04 -6.60
C SER A 495 -25.53 -34.97 -5.75
N GLN A 496 -24.23 -34.77 -5.67
CA GLN A 496 -23.34 -35.71 -5.01
C GLN A 496 -22.23 -35.04 -4.27
N ALA A 497 -22.15 -35.26 -2.94
CA ALA A 497 -21.00 -34.95 -2.09
C ALA A 497 -20.53 -33.47 -2.17
N GLU A 498 -21.45 -32.53 -2.31
CA GLU A 498 -21.18 -31.16 -2.66
C GLU A 498 -21.23 -30.22 -1.45
N ARG A 499 -20.60 -29.07 -1.60
CA ARG A 499 -20.78 -27.93 -0.69
C ARG A 499 -21.71 -26.92 -1.35
N TYR A 500 -22.56 -26.33 -0.52
CA TYR A 500 -23.53 -25.34 -0.99
C TYR A 500 -23.37 -24.03 -0.25
N LEU A 501 -23.71 -22.93 -0.90
CA LEU A 501 -24.00 -21.65 -0.26
C LEU A 501 -25.40 -21.70 0.36
N ALA A 502 -25.81 -20.64 1.09
CA ALA A 502 -27.20 -20.56 1.53
C ALA A 502 -28.11 -20.52 0.30
N PRO A 503 -29.17 -21.36 0.25
CA PRO A 503 -30.13 -21.33 -0.84
C PRO A 503 -30.69 -19.93 -1.06
N THR A 504 -30.92 -19.54 -2.31
CA THR A 504 -31.64 -18.29 -2.59
C THR A 504 -33.13 -18.53 -2.46
N VAL A 505 -33.78 -17.77 -1.60
CA VAL A 505 -35.21 -17.89 -1.37
C VAL A 505 -35.91 -16.58 -1.77
N ASP A 506 -36.90 -16.67 -2.66
CA ASP A 506 -37.70 -15.52 -3.06
C ASP A 506 -39.10 -15.90 -3.48
N ASN A 507 -40.09 -15.16 -2.99
CA ASN A 507 -41.50 -15.32 -3.35
C ASN A 507 -42.00 -16.78 -3.32
N GLY A 508 -41.64 -17.53 -2.27
CA GLY A 508 -42.11 -18.90 -2.07
C GLY A 508 -41.40 -19.97 -2.90
N VAL A 509 -40.28 -19.63 -3.52
CA VAL A 509 -39.43 -20.56 -4.25
C VAL A 509 -38.05 -20.61 -3.63
N VAL A 510 -37.50 -21.81 -3.45
CA VAL A 510 -36.11 -22.05 -3.02
C VAL A 510 -35.31 -22.47 -4.22
N PHE A 511 -34.24 -21.74 -4.51
CA PHE A 511 -33.31 -22.04 -5.60
C PHE A 511 -31.99 -22.55 -5.05
N GLU A 512 -31.46 -23.59 -5.67
CA GLU A 512 -30.20 -24.23 -5.25
C GLU A 512 -29.41 -24.70 -6.47
N ASP A 513 -28.09 -24.77 -6.35
CA ASP A 513 -27.25 -25.35 -7.39
C ASP A 513 -27.37 -26.87 -7.47
N GLY A 514 -27.07 -27.45 -8.61
CA GLY A 514 -27.07 -28.89 -8.84
C GLY A 514 -25.73 -29.55 -8.54
N GLY A 515 -24.81 -28.80 -7.95
CA GLY A 515 -23.51 -29.30 -7.53
C GLY A 515 -22.73 -29.98 -8.64
N TYR A 516 -22.08 -31.06 -8.30
CA TYR A 516 -21.21 -31.84 -9.21
C TYR A 516 -21.89 -32.32 -10.50
N PHE A 517 -23.19 -32.54 -10.48
CA PHE A 517 -23.93 -32.92 -11.69
C PHE A 517 -24.35 -31.71 -12.53
N GLY A 518 -24.16 -30.51 -12.01
CA GLY A 518 -24.52 -29.26 -12.67
C GLY A 518 -26.02 -28.98 -12.64
N GLY A 519 -26.36 -27.77 -13.00
CA GLY A 519 -27.75 -27.34 -13.09
C GLY A 519 -28.20 -26.49 -11.90
N MET A 520 -29.48 -26.14 -11.96
CA MET A 520 -30.20 -25.35 -10.95
C MET A 520 -31.54 -26.01 -10.67
N TYR A 521 -31.81 -26.20 -9.39
CA TYR A 521 -33.10 -26.70 -8.90
C TYR A 521 -33.94 -25.54 -8.37
N ALA A 522 -35.25 -25.65 -8.51
CA ALA A 522 -36.22 -24.81 -7.84
C ALA A 522 -37.24 -25.69 -7.12
N PHE A 523 -37.53 -25.33 -5.85
CA PHE A 523 -38.45 -26.04 -4.99
C PHE A 523 -39.55 -25.09 -4.48
N ASP A 524 -40.77 -25.59 -4.35
CA ASP A 524 -41.81 -24.90 -3.63
C ASP A 524 -41.43 -24.79 -2.13
N ALA A 525 -41.30 -23.57 -1.63
CA ALA A 525 -40.87 -23.30 -0.28
C ALA A 525 -41.89 -23.79 0.80
N SER A 526 -43.15 -24.07 0.44
CA SER A 526 -44.17 -24.49 1.37
C SER A 526 -44.17 -26.00 1.66
N VAL A 527 -43.89 -26.81 0.63
CA VAL A 527 -44.00 -28.26 0.66
C VAL A 527 -42.79 -29.02 0.14
N GLY A 528 -41.79 -28.30 -0.40
CA GLY A 528 -40.53 -28.86 -0.88
C GLY A 528 -40.63 -29.62 -2.19
N THR A 529 -41.73 -29.56 -2.93
CA THR A 529 -41.80 -30.21 -4.23
C THR A 529 -40.90 -29.51 -5.22
N GLN A 530 -40.09 -30.28 -5.98
CA GLN A 530 -39.28 -29.75 -7.06
C GLN A 530 -40.19 -29.17 -8.16
N SER A 531 -40.08 -27.87 -8.41
CA SER A 531 -40.83 -27.18 -9.46
C SER A 531 -40.21 -27.44 -10.83
N TYR A 532 -38.89 -27.36 -10.93
CA TYR A 532 -38.14 -27.66 -12.15
C TYR A 532 -36.65 -27.93 -11.83
N TYR A 533 -35.98 -28.43 -12.86
CA TYR A 533 -34.53 -28.53 -12.97
C TYR A 533 -34.09 -27.91 -14.28
N THR A 534 -33.07 -27.05 -14.23
CA THR A 534 -32.46 -26.45 -15.41
C THR A 534 -31.03 -27.00 -15.55
N MET A 535 -30.73 -27.66 -16.66
CA MET A 535 -29.37 -28.16 -16.92
C MET A 535 -28.43 -26.96 -17.17
N LEU A 536 -27.39 -26.84 -16.34
CA LEU A 536 -26.30 -25.88 -16.46
C LEU A 536 -24.97 -26.64 -16.40
N GLN A 537 -23.86 -25.90 -16.42
CA GLN A 537 -22.54 -26.52 -16.32
C GLN A 537 -22.22 -26.96 -14.88
N GLN A 538 -21.25 -27.86 -14.75
CA GLN A 538 -20.88 -28.51 -13.48
C GLN A 538 -20.04 -27.59 -12.62
N TYR A 539 -20.64 -27.04 -11.58
CA TYR A 539 -19.96 -26.35 -10.48
C TYR A 539 -20.80 -26.43 -9.22
N ASP A 540 -20.14 -26.50 -8.07
CA ASP A 540 -20.74 -26.33 -6.75
C ASP A 540 -20.36 -24.97 -6.12
N GLU A 541 -20.81 -24.72 -4.92
CA GLU A 541 -20.55 -23.51 -4.11
C GLU A 541 -20.92 -22.21 -4.84
N TRP A 542 -22.09 -22.21 -5.44
CA TRP A 542 -22.77 -21.03 -5.95
C TRP A 542 -24.26 -21.10 -5.63
N THR A 543 -24.98 -20.03 -5.82
CA THR A 543 -26.45 -20.00 -5.75
C THR A 543 -26.95 -18.94 -6.75
N PRO A 544 -28.11 -19.11 -7.39
CA PRO A 544 -28.56 -18.15 -8.38
C PRO A 544 -29.01 -16.85 -7.70
N ALA A 545 -28.61 -15.71 -8.26
CA ALA A 545 -29.27 -14.44 -7.95
C ALA A 545 -30.61 -14.38 -8.70
N VAL A 546 -31.63 -13.82 -8.05
CA VAL A 546 -33.00 -13.89 -8.56
C VAL A 546 -33.65 -12.51 -8.52
N ASP A 547 -34.32 -12.12 -9.60
CA ASP A 547 -35.22 -10.98 -9.65
C ASP A 547 -36.68 -11.42 -9.87
N ALA A 548 -37.57 -10.50 -10.20
CA ALA A 548 -38.97 -10.79 -10.39
C ALA A 548 -39.26 -11.78 -11.53
N ASN A 549 -38.38 -11.86 -12.55
CA ASN A 549 -38.59 -12.63 -13.77
C ASN A 549 -37.57 -13.73 -14.00
N TYR A 550 -36.34 -13.54 -13.53
CA TYR A 550 -35.22 -14.39 -13.91
C TYR A 550 -34.42 -14.88 -12.71
N ALA A 551 -33.79 -16.03 -12.90
CA ALA A 551 -32.70 -16.54 -12.08
C ALA A 551 -31.42 -16.54 -12.91
N TYR A 552 -30.32 -16.08 -12.28
CA TYR A 552 -29.03 -15.86 -12.93
C TYR A 552 -27.98 -16.77 -12.32
N ALA A 553 -27.23 -17.51 -13.16
CA ALA A 553 -26.15 -18.36 -12.75
C ALA A 553 -24.90 -18.04 -13.58
N TYR A 554 -23.78 -17.78 -12.92
CA TYR A 554 -22.49 -17.60 -13.59
C TYR A 554 -21.61 -18.80 -13.29
N VAL A 555 -21.53 -19.70 -14.26
CA VAL A 555 -20.88 -21.00 -14.11
C VAL A 555 -20.06 -21.35 -15.35
N GLY A 556 -19.07 -22.22 -15.17
CA GLY A 556 -18.25 -22.75 -16.24
C GLY A 556 -18.43 -24.27 -16.40
N GLY A 557 -17.52 -24.92 -17.10
CA GLY A 557 -17.51 -26.36 -17.26
C GLY A 557 -16.12 -26.93 -17.52
N PRO A 558 -15.94 -28.23 -17.35
CA PRO A 558 -14.67 -28.87 -17.60
C PRO A 558 -14.28 -28.81 -19.10
N GLY A 559 -13.00 -28.61 -19.37
CA GLY A 559 -12.44 -28.61 -20.72
C GLY A 559 -12.39 -27.19 -21.34
N LEU A 560 -12.69 -27.12 -22.65
CA LEU A 560 -12.56 -25.89 -23.45
C LEU A 560 -13.82 -25.03 -23.51
N SER A 561 -14.86 -25.38 -22.79
CA SER A 561 -16.09 -24.61 -22.79
C SER A 561 -15.88 -23.34 -21.96
N PRO A 562 -16.10 -22.13 -22.51
CA PRO A 562 -16.04 -20.91 -21.73
C PRO A 562 -17.13 -20.91 -20.67
N GLY A 563 -16.87 -20.20 -19.54
CA GLY A 563 -17.92 -19.88 -18.58
C GLY A 563 -18.94 -18.94 -19.18
N GLN A 564 -20.10 -18.88 -18.55
CA GLN A 564 -21.19 -18.05 -19.04
C GLN A 564 -22.08 -17.56 -17.88
N LEU A 565 -22.70 -16.42 -18.09
CA LEU A 565 -23.89 -16.04 -17.34
C LEU A 565 -25.10 -16.65 -18.04
N SER A 566 -25.80 -17.54 -17.34
CA SER A 566 -27.07 -18.12 -17.77
C SER A 566 -28.23 -17.30 -17.22
N VAL A 567 -29.16 -16.94 -18.09
CA VAL A 567 -30.42 -16.26 -17.75
C VAL A 567 -31.56 -17.27 -17.89
N VAL A 568 -32.19 -17.60 -16.79
CA VAL A 568 -33.21 -18.63 -16.69
C VAL A 568 -34.54 -17.98 -16.30
N ASP A 569 -35.62 -18.34 -16.96
CA ASP A 569 -36.96 -17.95 -16.54
C ASP A 569 -37.25 -18.57 -15.15
N ARG A 570 -37.43 -17.76 -14.14
CA ARG A 570 -37.56 -18.23 -12.74
C ARG A 570 -38.78 -19.10 -12.47
N HIS A 571 -39.81 -19.04 -13.30
CA HIS A 571 -41.08 -19.75 -13.10
C HIS A 571 -41.10 -21.11 -13.81
N SER A 572 -40.49 -21.17 -14.98
CA SER A 572 -40.51 -22.38 -15.82
C SER A 572 -39.21 -23.16 -15.82
N GLY A 573 -38.08 -22.54 -15.37
CA GLY A 573 -36.75 -23.13 -15.50
C GLY A 573 -36.20 -23.11 -16.94
N THR A 574 -36.84 -22.39 -17.87
CA THR A 574 -36.36 -22.33 -19.25
C THR A 574 -35.12 -21.47 -19.35
N LEU A 575 -34.01 -22.01 -19.89
CA LEU A 575 -32.82 -21.24 -20.22
C LEU A 575 -33.13 -20.30 -21.39
N LEU A 576 -33.11 -19.00 -21.14
CA LEU A 576 -33.46 -17.95 -22.11
C LEU A 576 -32.26 -17.40 -22.85
N ALA A 577 -31.14 -17.25 -22.16
CA ALA A 577 -29.90 -16.73 -22.74
C ALA A 577 -28.67 -17.28 -22.03
N SER A 578 -27.57 -17.29 -22.76
CA SER A 578 -26.23 -17.62 -22.27
C SER A 578 -25.25 -16.58 -22.78
N ILE A 579 -24.72 -15.77 -21.87
CA ILE A 579 -23.76 -14.70 -22.19
C ILE A 579 -22.36 -15.23 -21.86
N LEU A 580 -21.58 -15.46 -22.90
CA LEU A 580 -20.26 -16.09 -22.77
C LEU A 580 -19.24 -15.13 -22.13
N ASP A 581 -18.41 -15.68 -21.25
CA ASP A 581 -17.15 -15.08 -20.82
C ASP A 581 -15.96 -15.87 -21.42
N PRO A 582 -15.37 -15.38 -22.52
CA PRO A 582 -14.26 -16.08 -23.18
C PRO A 582 -12.99 -16.18 -22.32
N SER A 583 -12.91 -15.39 -21.27
CA SER A 583 -11.76 -15.36 -20.35
C SER A 583 -11.90 -16.30 -19.16
N PHE A 584 -13.04 -16.96 -19.02
CA PHE A 584 -13.24 -17.95 -17.96
C PHE A 584 -12.38 -19.19 -18.22
N HIS A 585 -11.61 -19.59 -17.22
CA HIS A 585 -10.83 -20.81 -17.25
C HIS A 585 -11.27 -21.73 -16.11
N TRP A 586 -11.67 -22.95 -16.47
CA TRP A 586 -12.06 -23.95 -15.49
C TRP A 586 -10.90 -24.33 -14.56
N ARG A 587 -11.14 -24.37 -13.25
CA ARG A 587 -10.11 -24.55 -12.22
C ARG A 587 -10.46 -25.61 -11.17
N GLY A 588 -11.51 -26.32 -11.35
CA GLY A 588 -12.09 -27.26 -10.40
C GLY A 588 -13.60 -27.20 -10.47
N TYR A 589 -14.25 -27.67 -9.43
CA TYR A 589 -15.70 -27.80 -9.44
C TYR A 589 -16.42 -26.70 -8.62
N SER A 590 -15.71 -25.90 -7.84
CA SER A 590 -16.30 -24.92 -6.93
C SER A 590 -16.13 -23.50 -7.43
N MET A 591 -17.23 -22.74 -7.48
CA MET A 591 -17.20 -21.31 -7.88
C MET A 591 -16.75 -20.39 -6.74
N PHE A 592 -17.12 -20.70 -5.50
CA PHE A 592 -16.93 -19.82 -4.33
C PHE A 592 -17.47 -18.40 -4.52
N SER A 593 -18.36 -18.21 -5.47
CA SER A 593 -18.89 -16.92 -5.88
C SER A 593 -20.25 -17.10 -6.55
N SER A 594 -21.09 -16.09 -6.43
CA SER A 594 -22.42 -16.06 -7.04
C SER A 594 -22.67 -14.73 -7.75
N PRO A 595 -23.58 -14.65 -8.72
CA PRO A 595 -23.97 -13.39 -9.31
C PRO A 595 -24.54 -12.40 -8.30
N VAL A 596 -24.34 -11.11 -8.56
CA VAL A 596 -24.91 -9.99 -7.78
C VAL A 596 -25.71 -9.11 -8.75
N LEU A 597 -26.95 -8.80 -8.42
CA LEU A 597 -27.77 -7.98 -9.30
C LEU A 597 -27.55 -6.49 -9.03
N GLY A 598 -27.39 -5.74 -10.11
CA GLY A 598 -27.36 -4.28 -10.13
C GLY A 598 -28.70 -3.66 -10.51
N GLN A 599 -28.68 -2.56 -11.27
CA GLN A 599 -29.89 -2.00 -11.88
C GLN A 599 -30.52 -3.01 -12.84
N PRO A 600 -31.81 -2.90 -13.17
CA PRO A 600 -32.47 -3.83 -14.06
C PRO A 600 -31.68 -4.08 -15.36
N GLY A 601 -31.35 -5.33 -15.62
CA GLY A 601 -30.54 -5.75 -16.75
C GLY A 601 -29.04 -5.81 -16.49
N THR A 602 -28.59 -5.55 -15.26
CA THR A 602 -27.16 -5.59 -14.85
C THR A 602 -26.92 -6.76 -13.91
N VAL A 603 -25.90 -7.58 -14.20
CA VAL A 603 -25.47 -8.68 -13.35
C VAL A 603 -23.95 -8.64 -13.21
N PHE A 604 -23.47 -8.58 -11.98
CA PHE A 604 -22.05 -8.64 -11.67
C PHE A 604 -21.63 -10.06 -11.31
N ALA A 605 -20.42 -10.42 -11.67
CA ALA A 605 -19.80 -11.68 -11.26
C ALA A 605 -18.27 -11.52 -11.08
N VAL A 606 -17.70 -12.36 -10.24
CA VAL A 606 -16.25 -12.51 -10.11
C VAL A 606 -15.82 -13.80 -10.82
N ASN A 607 -14.95 -13.64 -11.81
CA ASN A 607 -14.35 -14.78 -12.50
C ASN A 607 -13.20 -15.33 -11.66
N VAL A 608 -13.45 -16.39 -10.91
CA VAL A 608 -12.44 -17.06 -10.07
C VAL A 608 -11.67 -18.16 -10.80
N GLY A 609 -11.99 -18.41 -12.07
CA GLY A 609 -11.44 -19.52 -12.85
C GLY A 609 -9.97 -19.36 -13.26
N ASN A 610 -9.43 -18.15 -13.30
CA ASN A 610 -8.05 -17.90 -13.71
C ASN A 610 -7.19 -17.47 -12.51
N PRO A 611 -6.16 -18.24 -12.11
CA PRO A 611 -5.31 -17.91 -10.95
C PRO A 611 -4.53 -16.60 -11.09
N ASN A 612 -4.35 -16.13 -12.32
CA ASN A 612 -3.57 -14.94 -12.62
C ASN A 612 -4.45 -13.74 -13.00
N ASP A 613 -5.75 -13.93 -13.17
CA ASP A 613 -6.69 -12.92 -13.62
C ASP A 613 -8.11 -13.26 -13.14
N ASN A 614 -8.34 -13.12 -11.85
CA ASN A 614 -9.69 -13.13 -11.31
C ASN A 614 -10.33 -11.78 -11.61
N SER A 615 -11.09 -11.71 -12.67
CA SER A 615 -11.72 -10.47 -13.13
C SER A 615 -13.05 -10.23 -12.45
N LEU A 616 -13.39 -8.96 -12.29
CA LEU A 616 -14.73 -8.48 -11.97
C LEU A 616 -15.42 -8.10 -13.28
N LEU A 617 -16.64 -8.63 -13.50
CA LEU A 617 -17.39 -8.48 -14.72
C LEU A 617 -18.76 -7.85 -14.47
N ASP A 618 -19.24 -7.13 -15.45
CA ASP A 618 -20.62 -6.65 -15.56
C ASP A 618 -21.23 -7.19 -16.86
N PHE A 619 -22.30 -7.93 -16.71
CA PHE A 619 -23.10 -8.46 -17.80
C PHE A 619 -24.35 -7.58 -18.04
N ASP A 620 -24.53 -7.11 -19.25
CA ASP A 620 -25.78 -6.52 -19.73
C ASP A 620 -26.68 -7.63 -20.27
N THR A 621 -27.71 -7.99 -19.53
CA THR A 621 -28.63 -9.07 -19.92
C THR A 621 -29.56 -8.67 -21.05
N ASN A 622 -29.79 -7.37 -21.25
CA ASN A 622 -30.61 -6.86 -22.37
C ASN A 622 -29.83 -6.90 -23.69
N ALA A 623 -28.56 -6.47 -23.66
CA ALA A 623 -27.66 -6.52 -24.80
C ALA A 623 -27.04 -7.91 -24.99
N GLN A 624 -27.19 -8.83 -24.03
CA GLN A 624 -26.58 -10.14 -23.96
C GLN A 624 -25.06 -10.12 -24.18
N SER A 625 -24.38 -9.23 -23.48
CA SER A 625 -22.94 -9.01 -23.61
C SER A 625 -22.31 -8.61 -22.30
N ILE A 626 -20.98 -8.74 -22.20
CA ILE A 626 -20.20 -8.14 -21.13
C ILE A 626 -20.10 -6.63 -21.42
N ARG A 627 -20.60 -5.80 -20.50
CA ARG A 627 -20.55 -4.33 -20.63
C ARG A 627 -19.15 -3.83 -20.30
N TRP A 628 -18.57 -4.30 -19.21
CA TRP A 628 -17.20 -4.04 -18.84
C TRP A 628 -16.59 -5.21 -18.06
N LYS A 629 -15.28 -5.26 -18.09
CA LYS A 629 -14.47 -6.22 -17.35
C LYS A 629 -13.26 -5.49 -16.75
N VAL A 630 -12.99 -5.74 -15.47
CA VAL A 630 -11.80 -5.25 -14.79
C VAL A 630 -10.95 -6.45 -14.39
N ALA A 631 -9.75 -6.54 -14.98
CA ALA A 631 -8.76 -7.55 -14.61
C ALA A 631 -8.17 -7.27 -13.24
N GLY A 632 -7.87 -8.32 -12.46
CA GLY A 632 -7.30 -8.19 -11.13
C GLY A 632 -7.26 -9.52 -10.38
N GLY A 633 -7.07 -9.44 -9.07
CA GLY A 633 -7.13 -10.58 -8.15
C GLY A 633 -8.42 -10.54 -7.32
N TYR A 634 -9.58 -10.33 -7.92
CA TYR A 634 -10.84 -10.25 -7.19
C TYR A 634 -11.18 -11.57 -6.51
N SER A 635 -11.75 -11.49 -5.33
CA SER A 635 -12.14 -12.65 -4.52
C SER A 635 -13.35 -12.33 -3.65
N GLY A 636 -14.07 -13.37 -3.22
CA GLY A 636 -15.32 -13.21 -2.49
C GLY A 636 -16.42 -12.58 -3.36
N ASN A 637 -17.55 -12.31 -2.74
CA ASN A 637 -18.69 -11.70 -3.42
C ASN A 637 -18.70 -10.20 -3.16
N PRO A 638 -18.88 -9.37 -4.20
CA PRO A 638 -19.00 -7.93 -4.04
C PRO A 638 -20.33 -7.55 -3.38
N ALA A 639 -20.36 -6.39 -2.73
CA ALA A 639 -21.61 -5.75 -2.33
C ALA A 639 -22.02 -4.68 -3.34
N TYR A 640 -23.33 -4.51 -3.55
CA TYR A 640 -23.86 -3.53 -4.48
C TYR A 640 -24.93 -2.65 -3.83
N GLY A 641 -24.77 -1.34 -3.91
CA GLY A 641 -25.74 -0.37 -3.45
C GLY A 641 -25.52 1.01 -4.03
N ALA A 642 -26.60 1.75 -4.31
CA ALA A 642 -26.54 3.11 -4.83
C ALA A 642 -25.68 3.27 -6.11
N SER A 643 -25.76 2.31 -7.04
CA SER A 643 -24.98 2.23 -8.28
C SER A 643 -23.46 2.16 -8.08
N VAL A 644 -23.03 1.69 -6.91
CA VAL A 644 -21.63 1.43 -6.59
C VAL A 644 -21.44 -0.03 -6.23
N LEU A 645 -20.41 -0.62 -6.80
CA LEU A 645 -19.97 -1.98 -6.52
C LEU A 645 -18.73 -1.95 -5.62
N TYR A 646 -18.80 -2.63 -4.48
CA TYR A 646 -17.70 -2.74 -3.54
C TYR A 646 -17.11 -4.14 -3.62
N ALA A 647 -15.84 -4.26 -4.00
CA ALA A 647 -15.18 -5.54 -4.19
C ALA A 647 -13.77 -5.54 -3.60
N VAL A 648 -13.30 -6.68 -3.15
CA VAL A 648 -11.93 -6.84 -2.68
C VAL A 648 -11.04 -7.40 -3.79
N ASN A 649 -9.85 -6.83 -3.91
CA ASN A 649 -8.86 -7.17 -4.92
C ASN A 649 -7.54 -7.51 -4.22
N SER A 650 -6.96 -8.67 -4.52
CA SER A 650 -5.68 -9.10 -3.96
C SER A 650 -4.47 -8.64 -4.80
N SER A 651 -4.71 -8.12 -6.01
CA SER A 651 -3.66 -7.64 -6.91
C SER A 651 -4.16 -6.44 -7.75
N PRO A 652 -3.98 -5.19 -7.25
CA PRO A 652 -3.38 -4.77 -5.99
C PRO A 652 -4.26 -5.08 -4.76
N TYR A 653 -3.62 -5.33 -3.62
CA TYR A 653 -4.31 -5.67 -2.37
C TYR A 653 -5.06 -4.47 -1.79
N ARG A 654 -6.36 -4.39 -2.03
CA ARG A 654 -7.23 -3.30 -1.58
C ARG A 654 -8.73 -3.61 -1.73
N LEU A 655 -9.55 -2.97 -0.93
CA LEU A 655 -10.98 -2.77 -1.20
C LEU A 655 -11.14 -1.70 -2.29
N GLU A 656 -12.02 -1.92 -3.23
CA GLU A 656 -12.33 -1.00 -4.32
C GLU A 656 -13.83 -0.68 -4.36
N ALA A 657 -14.18 0.59 -4.53
CA ALA A 657 -15.51 1.03 -4.92
C ALA A 657 -15.49 1.40 -6.40
N ARG A 658 -16.37 0.80 -7.19
CA ARG A 658 -16.43 0.95 -8.63
C ARG A 658 -17.79 1.40 -9.11
N SER A 659 -17.80 2.22 -10.16
CA SER A 659 -19.02 2.64 -10.84
C SER A 659 -19.66 1.44 -11.53
N GLU A 660 -20.97 1.26 -11.33
CA GLU A 660 -21.77 0.27 -12.05
C GLU A 660 -21.72 0.48 -13.56
N SER A 661 -21.77 1.74 -14.02
CA SER A 661 -21.96 2.05 -15.44
C SER A 661 -20.80 1.63 -16.35
N ASP A 662 -19.56 1.68 -15.83
CA ASP A 662 -18.35 1.52 -16.63
C ASP A 662 -17.18 0.83 -15.92
N GLY A 663 -17.37 0.39 -14.68
CA GLY A 663 -16.33 -0.25 -13.88
C GLY A 663 -15.20 0.67 -13.42
N THR A 664 -15.29 1.98 -13.64
CA THR A 664 -14.25 2.92 -13.21
C THR A 664 -14.07 2.91 -11.69
N LEU A 665 -12.82 3.01 -11.25
CA LEU A 665 -12.50 3.08 -9.84
C LEU A 665 -12.90 4.46 -9.28
N LEU A 666 -13.81 4.47 -8.32
CA LEU A 666 -14.25 5.68 -7.63
C LEU A 666 -13.32 6.01 -6.46
N TRP A 667 -13.03 5.02 -5.63
CA TRP A 667 -12.08 5.10 -4.55
C TRP A 667 -11.58 3.71 -4.16
N SER A 668 -10.51 3.65 -3.37
CA SER A 668 -10.00 2.42 -2.82
C SER A 668 -9.37 2.63 -1.45
N TRP A 669 -9.34 1.55 -0.66
CA TRP A 669 -8.67 1.49 0.61
C TRP A 669 -7.84 0.21 0.71
N ALA A 670 -6.66 0.30 1.31
CA ALA A 670 -5.80 -0.84 1.60
C ALA A 670 -5.43 -0.85 3.08
N PRO A 671 -5.33 -2.04 3.72
CA PRO A 671 -4.76 -2.14 5.04
C PRO A 671 -3.35 -1.54 5.09
N GLN A 672 -2.99 -0.97 6.24
CA GLN A 672 -1.67 -0.35 6.37
C GLN A 672 -0.56 -1.40 6.32
N PRO A 673 0.58 -1.11 5.64
CA PRO A 673 1.62 -2.10 5.37
C PRO A 673 2.39 -2.59 6.61
N TYR A 674 2.22 -1.96 7.77
CA TYR A 674 2.82 -2.39 9.04
C TYR A 674 2.03 -3.48 9.77
N ARG A 675 0.82 -3.81 9.30
CA ARG A 675 0.06 -4.97 9.76
C ARG A 675 0.41 -6.17 8.87
N SER A 676 0.56 -7.33 9.47
CA SER A 676 0.85 -8.58 8.76
C SER A 676 -0.37 -9.14 8.01
N GLU A 677 -1.24 -8.27 7.53
CA GLU A 677 -2.44 -8.63 6.79
C GLU A 677 -2.07 -8.95 5.34
N THR A 678 -2.40 -10.15 4.91
CA THR A 678 -1.94 -10.68 3.63
C THR A 678 -3.05 -10.93 2.62
N ARG A 679 -4.31 -11.05 3.08
CA ARG A 679 -5.46 -11.34 2.23
C ARG A 679 -6.75 -10.83 2.84
N PHE A 680 -7.74 -10.58 2.00
CA PHE A 680 -9.13 -10.43 2.42
C PHE A 680 -9.77 -11.81 2.61
N VAL A 681 -10.74 -11.90 3.51
CA VAL A 681 -11.52 -13.10 3.79
C VAL A 681 -13.00 -12.77 3.78
N GLY A 682 -13.82 -13.71 3.28
CA GLY A 682 -15.26 -13.54 3.19
C GLY A 682 -15.71 -12.54 2.12
N ASP A 683 -16.95 -12.15 2.23
CA ASP A 683 -17.66 -11.29 1.29
C ASP A 683 -17.71 -9.85 1.80
N VAL A 684 -18.01 -8.92 0.89
CA VAL A 684 -18.18 -7.52 1.24
C VAL A 684 -19.61 -7.26 1.69
N LEU A 685 -19.79 -6.49 2.77
CA LEU A 685 -21.08 -5.97 3.22
C LEU A 685 -21.05 -4.45 3.16
N ALA A 686 -22.06 -3.84 2.56
CA ALA A 686 -22.16 -2.38 2.46
C ALA A 686 -23.43 -1.87 3.15
N ALA A 687 -23.34 -0.66 3.72
CA ALA A 687 -24.43 0.15 4.23
C ALA A 687 -24.43 1.51 3.50
N ASN A 688 -25.32 2.43 3.85
CA ASN A 688 -25.37 3.74 3.17
C ASN A 688 -24.07 4.56 3.30
N ASN A 689 -23.33 4.40 4.37
CA ASN A 689 -22.14 5.21 4.69
C ASN A 689 -20.90 4.40 5.05
N LEU A 690 -21.02 3.11 5.27
CA LEU A 690 -19.93 2.21 5.67
C LEU A 690 -19.84 0.99 4.75
N VAL A 691 -18.62 0.47 4.60
CA VAL A 691 -18.35 -0.83 3.97
C VAL A 691 -17.60 -1.70 4.96
N PHE A 692 -18.12 -2.91 5.23
CA PHE A 692 -17.46 -3.88 6.10
C PHE A 692 -16.67 -4.88 5.25
N VAL A 693 -15.42 -5.07 5.63
CA VAL A 693 -14.51 -6.06 5.03
C VAL A 693 -13.65 -6.70 6.11
N SER A 694 -13.27 -7.94 5.89
CA SER A 694 -12.34 -8.62 6.78
C SER A 694 -11.04 -8.94 6.04
N THR A 695 -9.93 -8.78 6.76
CA THR A 695 -8.64 -9.35 6.40
C THR A 695 -8.44 -10.67 7.15
N ASP A 696 -7.29 -11.30 6.98
CA ASP A 696 -6.91 -12.52 7.70
C ASP A 696 -6.65 -12.30 9.22
N THR A 697 -6.78 -11.09 9.72
CA THR A 697 -6.62 -10.78 11.16
C THR A 697 -7.71 -9.87 11.72
N THR A 698 -8.35 -9.05 10.92
CA THR A 698 -9.15 -7.92 11.39
C THR A 698 -10.39 -7.69 10.51
N THR A 699 -11.53 -7.44 11.12
CA THR A 699 -12.72 -6.94 10.45
C THR A 699 -12.81 -5.43 10.62
N TYR A 700 -13.02 -4.72 9.51
CA TYR A 700 -13.04 -3.26 9.40
C TYR A 700 -14.41 -2.74 8.97
N ALA A 701 -14.77 -1.55 9.45
CA ALA A 701 -15.78 -0.68 8.83
C ALA A 701 -15.08 0.52 8.17
N ILE A 702 -15.21 0.63 6.86
CA ILE A 702 -14.60 1.68 6.05
C ILE A 702 -15.64 2.74 5.74
N SER A 703 -15.35 4.00 6.04
CA SER A 703 -16.23 5.13 5.71
C SER A 703 -16.22 5.40 4.20
N GLN A 704 -17.40 5.46 3.59
CA GLN A 704 -17.56 5.79 2.17
C GLN A 704 -17.25 7.25 1.84
N SER A 705 -17.27 8.15 2.83
CA SER A 705 -16.98 9.57 2.63
C SER A 705 -15.51 9.91 2.81
N THR A 706 -14.83 9.23 3.73
CA THR A 706 -13.41 9.49 4.03
C THR A 706 -12.49 8.44 3.42
N HIS A 707 -13.02 7.29 2.99
CA HIS A 707 -12.32 6.13 2.42
C HIS A 707 -11.31 5.51 3.40
N GLN A 708 -11.62 5.58 4.69
CA GLN A 708 -10.72 5.12 5.74
C GLN A 708 -11.49 4.31 6.79
N PRO A 709 -10.80 3.44 7.56
CA PRO A 709 -11.43 2.69 8.63
C PRO A 709 -11.88 3.64 9.74
N VAL A 710 -13.12 3.49 10.15
CA VAL A 710 -13.75 4.23 11.27
C VAL A 710 -14.04 3.32 12.46
N TRP A 711 -13.95 2.02 12.27
CA TRP A 711 -14.05 1.01 13.30
C TRP A 711 -13.35 -0.27 12.87
N SER A 712 -12.83 -1.03 13.81
CA SER A 712 -12.26 -2.35 13.57
C SER A 712 -12.31 -3.24 14.79
N ILE A 713 -12.30 -4.56 14.55
CA ILE A 713 -12.16 -5.57 15.59
C ILE A 713 -11.06 -6.58 15.17
N PRO A 714 -10.16 -6.99 16.08
CA PRO A 714 -9.08 -7.93 15.76
C PRO A 714 -9.60 -9.38 15.66
N MET A 715 -10.52 -9.59 14.75
CA MET A 715 -11.12 -10.88 14.42
C MET A 715 -11.34 -10.92 12.91
N ALA A 716 -10.69 -11.87 12.25
CA ALA A 716 -10.98 -12.20 10.87
C ALA A 716 -12.29 -12.96 10.77
N GLY A 717 -13.15 -12.65 9.80
CA GLY A 717 -14.40 -13.39 9.70
C GLY A 717 -15.29 -13.04 8.52
N ARG A 718 -16.33 -13.85 8.33
CA ARG A 718 -17.40 -13.59 7.36
C ARG A 718 -18.51 -12.80 8.05
N VAL A 719 -19.02 -11.77 7.38
CA VAL A 719 -19.92 -10.79 7.98
C VAL A 719 -21.35 -10.92 7.46
N SER A 720 -22.32 -10.70 8.37
CA SER A 720 -23.75 -10.57 8.07
C SER A 720 -24.36 -9.52 9.00
N LEU A 721 -25.41 -8.82 8.59
CA LEU A 721 -26.03 -7.75 9.38
C LEU A 721 -27.55 -7.92 9.42
N SER A 722 -28.09 -8.12 10.62
CA SER A 722 -29.54 -8.26 10.82
C SER A 722 -30.30 -6.93 10.75
N ALA A 723 -31.61 -7.01 10.54
CA ALA A 723 -32.50 -5.86 10.63
C ALA A 723 -32.51 -5.24 12.04
N ASP A 724 -32.21 -6.01 13.05
CA ASP A 724 -32.11 -5.58 14.44
C ASP A 724 -30.84 -4.77 14.77
N GLY A 725 -29.95 -4.62 13.78
CA GLY A 725 -28.73 -3.84 13.92
C GLY A 725 -27.59 -4.59 14.60
N VAL A 726 -27.57 -5.90 14.47
CA VAL A 726 -26.48 -6.76 14.97
C VAL A 726 -25.64 -7.25 13.80
N LEU A 727 -24.36 -6.87 13.80
CA LEU A 727 -23.34 -7.39 12.90
C LEU A 727 -22.82 -8.71 13.46
N TYR A 728 -22.87 -9.75 12.67
CA TYR A 728 -22.27 -11.04 12.98
C TYR A 728 -20.94 -11.18 12.28
N VAL A 729 -19.93 -11.64 13.00
CA VAL A 729 -18.63 -12.02 12.47
C VAL A 729 -18.42 -13.49 12.76
N VAL A 730 -18.51 -14.33 11.74
CA VAL A 730 -18.18 -15.75 11.82
C VAL A 730 -16.68 -15.87 11.68
N ALA A 731 -16.00 -16.14 12.79
CA ALA A 731 -14.54 -16.11 12.83
C ALA A 731 -13.89 -17.18 11.95
N VAL A 732 -12.80 -16.80 11.29
CA VAL A 732 -11.97 -17.71 10.50
C VAL A 732 -10.54 -17.75 11.04
N ASP A 733 -9.87 -18.87 10.81
CA ASP A 733 -8.45 -19.04 11.15
C ASP A 733 -7.52 -18.51 10.05
N ALA A 734 -6.23 -18.68 10.24
CA ALA A 734 -5.21 -18.27 9.26
C ALA A 734 -5.31 -19.01 7.91
N ALA A 735 -5.95 -20.16 7.84
CA ALA A 735 -6.23 -20.87 6.60
C ALA A 735 -7.47 -20.31 5.86
N GLY A 736 -8.34 -19.59 6.57
CA GLY A 736 -9.63 -19.07 6.11
C GLY A 736 -10.79 -19.99 6.41
N ASP A 737 -10.53 -21.07 7.17
CA ASP A 737 -11.54 -21.98 7.66
C ASP A 737 -12.18 -21.41 8.94
N THR A 738 -13.48 -21.66 9.13
CA THR A 738 -14.16 -21.21 10.33
C THR A 738 -13.64 -21.94 11.57
N ASN A 739 -13.55 -21.21 12.69
CA ASN A 739 -12.97 -21.73 13.94
C ASN A 739 -14.00 -22.04 15.03
N GLY A 740 -15.28 -22.08 14.67
CA GLY A 740 -16.38 -22.41 15.60
C GLY A 740 -16.90 -21.22 16.40
N THR A 741 -16.54 -20.00 16.07
CA THR A 741 -16.90 -18.81 16.84
C THR A 741 -17.75 -17.84 16.03
N VAL A 742 -18.84 -17.35 16.64
CA VAL A 742 -19.68 -16.26 16.10
C VAL A 742 -19.73 -15.12 17.08
N LEU A 743 -19.20 -13.98 16.68
CA LEU A 743 -19.28 -12.73 17.43
C LEU A 743 -20.47 -11.90 16.96
N ALA A 744 -21.27 -11.40 17.90
CA ALA A 744 -22.29 -10.39 17.65
C ALA A 744 -21.82 -9.00 18.11
N VAL A 745 -22.05 -8.00 17.28
CA VAL A 745 -21.71 -6.59 17.55
C VAL A 745 -22.96 -5.74 17.35
N ASN A 746 -23.36 -5.00 18.36
CA ASN A 746 -24.39 -3.96 18.21
C ASN A 746 -23.86 -2.83 17.34
N LEU A 747 -24.63 -2.43 16.33
CA LEU A 747 -24.34 -1.27 15.48
C LEU A 747 -25.24 -0.07 15.78
N LYS A 748 -26.08 -0.17 16.80
CA LYS A 748 -26.93 0.92 17.31
C LYS A 748 -27.11 0.83 18.82
N ASN A 749 -27.49 1.96 19.45
CA ASN A 749 -27.80 2.06 20.88
C ASN A 749 -29.10 1.37 21.22
#